data_d1a682ce62c1889fdf6d4e5894247929
#
_entry.id   d1a682ce62c1889fdf6d4e5894247929
#
_cell.length_a   1.000
_cell.length_b   1.000
_cell.length_c   1.000
_cell.angle_alpha   90.00
_cell.angle_beta   90.00
_cell.angle_gamma   90.00
#
_symmetry.space_group_name_H-M   'P 1'
#
loop_
_entity.id
_entity.type
_entity.pdbx_description
1 polymer ?
#
loop_
_entity_poly.entity_id
_entity_poly.type
_entity_poly.pdbx_seq_one_letter_code
_entity_poly.pdbx_strand_id
1 'polypeptide(L)'
;AAPLGGSRVLRLDIDGDAEARATLRTWIDGVGEGFAPMESERLGDRTRFSCSYECGRATILWYSFLIERSDGRVVHYGAREGRTGGEGTLSEWQPASFQLTIYEPREVKPTWFTSGIVYQVFPDRYRRGADWRELAEAAGGLHCNDSEDGLPGTRRRVVERWDTEPAYERDAAGRVTTWDFYGGTLSGICDDLARLSDMGITTLYLNPIFEARSSHRYDTADFLSVDAMLGDERGFRMLCDEASKLGISIVLDGVFNHVGADSRYFNRYGTYGQPGAWQAHEQGSDSPYADWFGWHEDGTYECWWGVDDLPAVNEENPGYRKLITGEDGVVRHWLAAGARGWRLDVADELPDEFIEQIRAAATAERPDALVLGEVWEDASNKVSYGELRRYLLGRELDSAMNYPFRDAALGFLLGHVSAGAAAESLVSISENYPPEAQAAALNLLSSHDRPRLMSVLGGALDHPDWQPWPDGVPGRLPHGDRGLALGRLWLAVLMQMAYLGVPSVYYGDELGMEGLSDPYNRGPFPWASGDGGQHGEAVGHVVAGDADCQTMYRNVIQLRQSLPVLTSGSAHAFAPCDDVLGWWRLPAEGSGASACVLVNRSLSEWRDVSIEDRGMRASELIGAAELRRGDGRVSLALALLGSAVVLFDDGEGLACTL
;
A
#
# COMPACT_ATOMS: atom_id res chain seq x y z
N ALA A 1 -5.05 8.86 -17.29
CA ALA A 1 -5.11 7.53 -17.94
C ALA A 1 -6.25 7.45 -18.96
N ALA A 2 -6.22 6.46 -19.87
CA ALA A 2 -7.23 6.25 -20.92
C ALA A 2 -7.49 4.75 -21.16
N PRO A 3 -8.75 4.32 -21.38
CA PRO A 3 -9.03 2.94 -21.70
C PRO A 3 -8.59 2.59 -23.14
N LEU A 4 -8.13 1.36 -23.34
CA LEU A 4 -7.81 0.79 -24.64
C LEU A 4 -9.03 0.86 -25.58
N GLY A 5 -8.80 1.18 -26.86
CA GLY A 5 -9.84 1.32 -27.87
C GLY A 5 -10.60 2.65 -27.85
N GLY A 6 -10.31 3.50 -26.86
CA GLY A 6 -10.83 4.87 -26.80
C GLY A 6 -9.93 5.88 -27.50
N SER A 7 -10.32 7.15 -27.43
CA SER A 7 -9.47 8.27 -27.84
C SER A 7 -9.33 9.29 -26.71
N ARG A 8 -8.24 10.05 -26.73
CA ARG A 8 -8.01 11.18 -25.80
C ARG A 8 -7.65 12.43 -26.59
N VAL A 9 -8.31 13.53 -26.25
CA VAL A 9 -7.97 14.84 -26.80
C VAL A 9 -6.93 15.48 -25.86
N LEU A 10 -5.71 15.60 -26.35
CA LEU A 10 -4.64 16.34 -25.67
C LEU A 10 -4.74 17.81 -26.09
N ARG A 11 -4.74 18.71 -25.10
CA ARG A 11 -4.96 20.15 -25.31
C ARG A 11 -3.82 20.96 -24.74
N LEU A 12 -3.53 22.08 -25.42
CA LEU A 12 -2.59 23.09 -24.99
C LEU A 12 -3.21 24.47 -25.26
N ASP A 13 -3.31 25.31 -24.24
CA ASP A 13 -3.78 26.69 -24.37
C ASP A 13 -2.58 27.64 -24.31
N ILE A 14 -2.50 28.58 -25.24
CA ILE A 14 -1.46 29.61 -25.32
C ILE A 14 -2.12 30.99 -25.30
N ASP A 15 -1.71 31.82 -24.34
CA ASP A 15 -2.16 33.19 -24.22
C ASP A 15 -1.30 34.14 -25.09
N GLY A 16 -1.97 35.11 -25.75
CA GLY A 16 -1.32 36.25 -26.39
C GLY A 16 -0.55 35.97 -27.70
N ASP A 17 -0.54 34.75 -28.23
CA ASP A 17 0.12 34.42 -29.50
C ASP A 17 -0.86 33.74 -30.48
N ALA A 18 -1.45 34.55 -31.37
CA ALA A 18 -2.49 34.09 -32.28
C ALA A 18 -1.96 33.30 -33.49
N GLU A 19 -0.68 33.46 -33.80
CA GLU A 19 -0.03 32.85 -34.98
C GLU A 19 0.88 31.68 -34.59
N ALA A 20 0.93 31.34 -33.31
CA ALA A 20 1.67 30.18 -32.83
C ALA A 20 1.16 28.89 -33.51
N ARG A 21 2.05 27.91 -33.65
CA ARG A 21 1.74 26.55 -34.07
C ARG A 21 2.16 25.59 -32.98
N ALA A 22 1.42 24.50 -32.79
CA ALA A 22 1.78 23.49 -31.83
C ALA A 22 1.83 22.10 -32.50
N THR A 23 2.78 21.30 -32.10
CA THR A 23 2.95 19.90 -32.50
C THR A 23 2.99 19.03 -31.25
N LEU A 24 2.18 18.00 -31.19
CA LEU A 24 2.24 16.97 -30.17
C LEU A 24 3.42 16.05 -30.49
N ARG A 25 4.36 15.94 -29.57
CA ARG A 25 5.42 14.93 -29.58
C ARG A 25 4.99 13.76 -28.70
N THR A 26 5.16 12.55 -29.19
CA THR A 26 4.86 11.32 -28.47
C THR A 26 6.06 10.38 -28.49
N TRP A 27 6.17 9.55 -27.47
CA TRP A 27 7.14 8.47 -27.38
C TRP A 27 6.48 7.24 -26.75
N ILE A 28 6.75 6.06 -27.30
CA ILE A 28 6.33 4.77 -26.73
C ILE A 28 7.54 3.85 -26.75
N ASP A 29 7.82 3.21 -25.61
CA ASP A 29 8.90 2.25 -25.50
C ASP A 29 8.72 1.08 -26.48
N GLY A 30 9.80 0.72 -27.17
CA GLY A 30 9.79 -0.30 -28.21
C GLY A 30 9.12 0.09 -29.53
N VAL A 31 8.54 1.31 -29.65
CA VAL A 31 7.95 1.83 -30.89
C VAL A 31 8.73 3.04 -31.41
N GLY A 32 9.08 3.97 -30.50
CA GLY A 32 9.83 5.18 -30.83
C GLY A 32 9.02 6.46 -30.79
N GLU A 33 9.53 7.48 -31.48
CA GLU A 33 9.05 8.85 -31.46
C GLU A 33 8.04 9.13 -32.58
N GLY A 34 7.01 9.91 -32.26
CA GLY A 34 5.99 10.36 -33.19
C GLY A 34 5.72 11.86 -33.04
N PHE A 35 5.27 12.49 -34.13
CA PHE A 35 4.89 13.91 -34.19
C PHE A 35 3.56 14.06 -34.88
N ALA A 36 2.64 14.84 -34.29
CA ALA A 36 1.35 15.14 -34.89
C ALA A 36 1.06 16.65 -34.79
N PRO A 37 0.73 17.34 -35.90
CA PRO A 37 0.30 18.73 -35.85
C PRO A 37 -1.00 18.84 -35.07
N MET A 38 -1.16 19.92 -34.28
CA MET A 38 -2.36 20.18 -33.50
C MET A 38 -3.28 21.15 -34.20
N GLU A 39 -4.58 20.91 -34.14
CA GLU A 39 -5.60 21.83 -34.61
C GLU A 39 -5.72 23.03 -33.67
N SER A 40 -5.88 24.25 -34.22
CA SER A 40 -6.00 25.46 -33.42
C SER A 40 -7.40 26.07 -33.46
N GLU A 41 -7.87 26.55 -32.32
CA GLU A 41 -9.13 27.29 -32.14
C GLU A 41 -8.86 28.57 -31.35
N ARG A 42 -9.39 29.70 -31.85
CA ARG A 42 -9.25 30.98 -31.17
C ARG A 42 -10.34 31.17 -30.11
N LEU A 43 -9.96 31.39 -28.86
CA LEU A 43 -10.83 31.61 -27.70
C LEU A 43 -10.52 32.99 -27.04
N GLY A 44 -10.97 34.06 -27.65
CA GLY A 44 -10.62 35.42 -27.20
C GLY A 44 -9.14 35.72 -27.38
N ASP A 45 -8.41 36.03 -26.30
CA ASP A 45 -6.98 36.28 -26.31
C ASP A 45 -6.13 34.99 -26.25
N ARG A 46 -6.78 33.85 -26.08
CA ARG A 46 -6.16 32.53 -25.99
C ARG A 46 -6.32 31.76 -27.31
N THR A 47 -5.31 31.01 -27.67
CA THR A 47 -5.37 30.01 -28.74
C THR A 47 -5.29 28.62 -28.13
N ARG A 48 -6.32 27.80 -28.35
CA ARG A 48 -6.36 26.40 -27.93
C ARG A 48 -5.86 25.52 -29.06
N PHE A 49 -4.92 24.66 -28.76
CA PHE A 49 -4.45 23.60 -29.64
C PHE A 49 -4.99 22.27 -29.14
N SER A 50 -5.44 21.41 -30.05
CA SER A 50 -5.96 20.07 -29.73
C SER A 50 -5.48 19.04 -30.73
N CYS A 51 -5.20 17.83 -30.21
CA CYS A 51 -4.89 16.67 -31.00
C CYS A 51 -5.57 15.44 -30.39
N SER A 52 -6.33 14.69 -31.21
CA SER A 52 -6.91 13.42 -30.78
C SER A 52 -5.87 12.32 -30.92
N TYR A 53 -5.67 11.57 -29.86
CA TYR A 53 -4.79 10.40 -29.82
C TYR A 53 -5.63 9.12 -29.66
N GLU A 54 -5.45 8.19 -30.62
CA GLU A 54 -6.15 6.90 -30.60
C GLU A 54 -5.40 5.90 -29.71
N CYS A 55 -6.08 5.41 -28.67
CA CYS A 55 -5.52 4.48 -27.67
C CYS A 55 -5.58 3.03 -28.18
N GLY A 56 -4.83 2.71 -29.24
CA GLY A 56 -4.88 1.41 -29.93
C GLY A 56 -4.08 0.28 -29.28
N ARG A 57 -3.27 0.56 -28.25
CA ARG A 57 -2.42 -0.42 -27.54
C ARG A 57 -2.35 -0.06 -26.07
N ALA A 58 -2.45 -1.04 -25.18
CA ALA A 58 -2.16 -0.86 -23.76
C ALA A 58 -0.66 -0.61 -23.58
N THR A 59 -0.30 0.59 -23.08
CA THR A 59 1.09 1.05 -22.97
C THR A 59 1.14 2.37 -22.19
N ILE A 60 2.34 2.83 -21.89
CA ILE A 60 2.58 4.19 -21.44
C ILE A 60 2.92 5.04 -22.65
N LEU A 61 2.12 6.08 -22.89
CA LEU A 61 2.41 7.12 -23.86
C LEU A 61 3.07 8.29 -23.14
N TRP A 62 4.31 8.55 -23.49
CA TRP A 62 5.02 9.75 -23.07
C TRP A 62 4.77 10.86 -24.08
N TYR A 63 4.39 12.06 -23.64
CA TYR A 63 4.09 13.16 -24.55
C TYR A 63 4.58 14.52 -24.04
N SER A 64 4.81 15.43 -24.98
CA SER A 64 5.14 16.83 -24.75
C SER A 64 4.69 17.66 -25.94
N PHE A 65 4.76 18.97 -25.82
CA PHE A 65 4.32 19.88 -26.89
C PHE A 65 5.51 20.69 -27.40
N LEU A 66 5.62 20.76 -28.73
CA LEU A 66 6.55 21.66 -29.44
C LEU A 66 5.73 22.88 -29.91
N ILE A 67 6.17 24.07 -29.59
CA ILE A 67 5.46 25.31 -29.85
C ILE A 67 6.35 26.21 -30.71
N GLU A 68 5.94 26.48 -31.94
CA GLU A 68 6.54 27.48 -32.82
C GLU A 68 5.79 28.79 -32.61
N ARG A 69 6.49 29.81 -32.10
CA ARG A 69 5.92 31.11 -31.81
C ARG A 69 5.92 32.02 -33.03
N SER A 70 5.05 33.02 -33.05
CA SER A 70 4.97 34.01 -34.13
C SER A 70 6.28 34.77 -34.39
N ASP A 71 7.15 34.89 -33.40
CA ASP A 71 8.47 35.51 -33.48
C ASP A 71 9.57 34.56 -34.04
N GLY A 72 9.20 33.35 -34.43
CA GLY A 72 10.10 32.31 -34.98
C GLY A 72 10.86 31.49 -33.94
N ARG A 73 10.65 31.74 -32.63
CA ARG A 73 11.25 30.91 -31.59
C ARG A 73 10.47 29.61 -31.43
N VAL A 74 11.22 28.55 -31.16
CA VAL A 74 10.67 27.23 -30.81
C VAL A 74 10.88 27.00 -29.31
N VAL A 75 9.81 26.66 -28.61
CA VAL A 75 9.83 26.30 -27.19
C VAL A 75 9.09 24.98 -26.99
N HIS A 76 9.47 24.27 -25.96
CA HIS A 76 8.83 23.01 -25.58
C HIS A 76 8.04 23.20 -24.28
N TYR A 77 6.92 22.51 -24.17
CA TYR A 77 6.17 22.39 -22.91
C TYR A 77 6.00 20.92 -22.56
N GLY A 78 6.46 20.52 -21.38
CA GLY A 78 6.40 19.16 -20.90
C GLY A 78 6.38 19.11 -19.38
N ALA A 79 6.52 17.92 -18.81
CA ALA A 79 6.53 17.73 -17.37
C ALA A 79 7.76 18.39 -16.73
N ARG A 80 7.66 18.75 -15.46
CA ARG A 80 8.80 19.18 -14.65
C ARG A 80 9.71 17.98 -14.39
N GLU A 81 10.99 18.24 -14.16
CA GLU A 81 11.96 17.20 -13.83
C GLU A 81 11.51 16.41 -12.59
N GLY A 82 11.62 15.08 -12.66
CA GLY A 82 11.16 14.17 -11.61
C GLY A 82 9.64 14.04 -11.50
N ARG A 83 8.86 14.53 -12.46
CA ARG A 83 7.39 14.42 -12.53
C ARG A 83 6.97 13.86 -13.87
N THR A 84 5.77 13.26 -13.87
CA THR A 84 5.14 12.74 -15.10
C THR A 84 3.72 13.27 -15.29
N GLY A 85 3.22 14.06 -14.35
CA GLY A 85 1.92 14.73 -14.33
C GLY A 85 1.97 16.08 -13.64
N GLY A 86 0.82 16.72 -13.46
CA GLY A 86 0.68 18.03 -12.86
C GLY A 86 1.06 19.18 -13.78
N GLU A 87 1.40 20.33 -13.20
CA GLU A 87 1.80 21.51 -13.95
C GLU A 87 3.17 21.31 -14.62
N GLY A 88 3.22 21.59 -15.91
CA GLY A 88 4.44 21.45 -16.71
C GLY A 88 5.38 22.66 -16.63
N THR A 89 6.42 22.62 -17.48
CA THR A 89 7.40 23.70 -17.62
C THR A 89 7.66 24.02 -19.09
N LEU A 90 7.91 25.31 -19.38
CA LEU A 90 8.43 25.77 -20.67
C LEU A 90 9.95 25.67 -20.67
N SER A 91 10.52 25.19 -21.77
CA SER A 91 11.97 25.03 -21.95
C SER A 91 12.36 25.32 -23.40
N GLU A 92 13.58 25.79 -23.63
CA GLU A 92 14.19 25.87 -24.97
C GLU A 92 14.68 24.49 -25.45
N TRP A 93 14.78 23.53 -24.54
CA TRP A 93 15.20 22.14 -24.81
C TRP A 93 14.05 21.18 -24.47
N GLN A 94 14.16 19.95 -24.97
CA GLN A 94 13.22 18.88 -24.69
C GLN A 94 13.11 18.67 -23.15
N PRO A 95 11.96 18.99 -22.52
CA PRO A 95 11.74 18.71 -21.09
C PRO A 95 11.39 17.24 -20.87
N ALA A 96 11.20 16.86 -19.61
CA ALA A 96 10.55 15.60 -19.27
C ALA A 96 9.18 15.50 -19.95
N SER A 97 8.73 14.30 -20.25
CA SER A 97 7.45 14.06 -20.88
C SER A 97 6.34 13.87 -19.84
N PHE A 98 5.13 14.33 -20.14
CA PHE A 98 3.94 13.90 -19.45
C PHE A 98 3.64 12.44 -19.77
N GLN A 99 2.94 11.78 -18.89
CA GLN A 99 2.49 10.39 -19.04
C GLN A 99 0.99 10.34 -19.37
N LEU A 100 0.63 9.43 -20.25
CA LEU A 100 -0.73 8.94 -20.43
C LEU A 100 -0.71 7.42 -20.38
N THR A 101 -1.22 6.85 -19.31
CA THR A 101 -1.37 5.39 -19.18
C THR A 101 -2.56 4.92 -19.99
N ILE A 102 -2.32 4.06 -20.99
CA ILE A 102 -3.36 3.43 -21.79
C ILE A 102 -3.49 1.99 -21.30
N TYR A 103 -4.66 1.65 -20.77
CA TYR A 103 -4.88 0.39 -20.06
C TYR A 103 -6.08 -0.40 -20.61
N GLU A 104 -6.06 -1.70 -20.42
CA GLU A 104 -7.17 -2.61 -20.72
C GLU A 104 -8.13 -2.63 -19.50
N PRO A 105 -9.36 -2.10 -19.61
CA PRO A 105 -10.29 -2.07 -18.48
C PRO A 105 -10.67 -3.48 -18.04
N ARG A 106 -10.75 -3.70 -16.74
CA ARG A 106 -11.21 -4.96 -16.17
C ARG A 106 -12.74 -5.06 -16.26
N GLU A 107 -13.25 -6.21 -16.71
CA GLU A 107 -14.69 -6.48 -16.82
C GLU A 107 -15.34 -6.60 -15.44
N VAL A 108 -14.77 -7.43 -14.57
CA VAL A 108 -15.25 -7.61 -13.18
C VAL A 108 -14.22 -7.03 -12.22
N LYS A 109 -14.61 -6.00 -11.46
CA LYS A 109 -13.74 -5.27 -10.54
C LYS A 109 -13.93 -5.72 -9.10
N PRO A 110 -12.90 -5.68 -8.23
CA PRO A 110 -13.02 -6.00 -6.81
C PRO A 110 -13.70 -4.85 -6.05
N THR A 111 -14.96 -4.56 -6.35
CA THR A 111 -15.70 -3.44 -5.75
C THR A 111 -15.91 -3.57 -4.25
N TRP A 112 -15.87 -4.80 -3.73
CA TRP A 112 -15.89 -5.09 -2.29
C TRP A 112 -14.68 -4.49 -1.55
N PHE A 113 -13.57 -4.28 -2.28
CA PHE A 113 -12.33 -3.73 -1.73
C PHE A 113 -12.30 -2.19 -1.82
N THR A 114 -12.66 -1.62 -2.97
CA THR A 114 -12.43 -0.20 -3.29
C THR A 114 -13.17 0.80 -2.39
N SER A 115 -14.31 0.42 -1.80
CA SER A 115 -15.04 1.26 -0.83
C SER A 115 -14.70 0.94 0.62
N GLY A 116 -13.85 -0.04 0.84
CA GLY A 116 -13.56 -0.61 2.15
C GLY A 116 -12.45 0.08 2.92
N ILE A 117 -12.11 -0.53 4.05
CA ILE A 117 -11.01 -0.19 4.93
C ILE A 117 -10.29 -1.47 5.28
N VAL A 118 -8.98 -1.49 5.04
CA VAL A 118 -8.11 -2.63 5.34
C VAL A 118 -7.55 -2.49 6.74
N TYR A 119 -7.48 -3.61 7.44
CA TYR A 119 -6.72 -3.75 8.68
C TYR A 119 -5.64 -4.81 8.45
N GLN A 120 -4.38 -4.40 8.49
CA GLN A 120 -3.24 -5.29 8.33
C GLN A 120 -2.89 -5.94 9.65
N VAL A 121 -2.83 -7.27 9.67
CA VAL A 121 -2.54 -8.08 10.85
C VAL A 121 -1.24 -8.85 10.67
N PHE A 122 -0.36 -8.75 11.67
CA PHE A 122 0.77 -9.66 11.84
C PHE A 122 0.32 -10.81 12.78
N PRO A 123 -0.04 -12.00 12.25
CA PRO A 123 -0.81 -12.99 13.00
C PRO A 123 -0.19 -13.43 14.32
N ASP A 124 1.13 -13.69 14.34
CA ASP A 124 1.84 -14.11 15.56
C ASP A 124 1.75 -13.10 16.72
N ARG A 125 1.60 -11.81 16.40
CA ARG A 125 1.66 -10.69 17.35
C ARG A 125 0.30 -10.07 17.65
N TYR A 126 -0.78 -10.66 17.13
CA TYR A 126 -2.09 -10.05 17.21
C TYR A 126 -2.91 -10.53 18.43
N ARG A 127 -3.25 -11.82 18.48
CA ARG A 127 -4.06 -12.39 19.57
C ARG A 127 -3.87 -13.89 19.68
N ARG A 128 -3.73 -14.36 20.92
CA ARG A 128 -3.78 -15.79 21.27
C ARG A 128 -5.22 -16.27 21.28
N GLY A 129 -5.52 -17.37 20.58
CA GLY A 129 -6.75 -18.12 20.75
C GLY A 129 -6.67 -19.07 21.96
N ALA A 130 -7.77 -19.73 22.27
CA ALA A 130 -7.81 -20.68 23.38
C ALA A 130 -6.87 -21.89 23.22
N ASP A 131 -6.57 -22.23 21.98
CA ASP A 131 -5.76 -23.38 21.53
C ASP A 131 -4.25 -23.06 21.39
N TRP A 132 -3.82 -21.84 21.61
CA TRP A 132 -2.47 -21.39 21.29
C TRP A 132 -1.35 -22.21 21.94
N ARG A 133 -1.53 -22.72 23.18
CA ARG A 133 -0.52 -23.53 23.86
C ARG A 133 -0.38 -24.90 23.24
N GLU A 134 -1.48 -25.55 22.90
CA GLU A 134 -1.48 -26.84 22.23
C GLU A 134 -0.79 -26.75 20.87
N LEU A 135 -1.11 -25.70 20.10
CA LEU A 135 -0.47 -25.44 18.80
C LEU A 135 1.05 -25.17 18.97
N ALA A 136 1.43 -24.31 19.92
CA ALA A 136 2.83 -23.99 20.18
C ALA A 136 3.63 -25.22 20.64
N GLU A 137 3.06 -26.08 21.50
CA GLU A 137 3.69 -27.33 21.94
C GLU A 137 3.84 -28.32 20.79
N ALA A 138 2.82 -28.47 19.94
CA ALA A 138 2.85 -29.37 18.78
C ALA A 138 3.87 -28.91 17.72
N ALA A 139 3.99 -27.61 17.50
CA ALA A 139 4.86 -27.01 16.49
C ALA A 139 6.28 -26.68 16.99
N GLY A 140 6.53 -26.69 18.30
CA GLY A 140 7.75 -26.15 18.92
C GLY A 140 9.05 -26.84 18.49
N GLY A 141 8.96 -28.08 17.98
CA GLY A 141 10.10 -28.82 17.44
C GLY A 141 10.28 -28.70 15.93
N LEU A 142 9.32 -28.13 15.20
CA LEU A 142 9.43 -27.95 13.75
C LEU A 142 10.46 -26.87 13.42
N HIS A 143 11.22 -27.06 12.37
CA HIS A 143 12.25 -26.11 11.91
C HIS A 143 13.28 -25.69 12.97
N CYS A 144 13.46 -26.51 14.01
CA CYS A 144 14.52 -26.37 15.00
C CYS A 144 15.67 -27.29 14.59
N ASN A 145 16.80 -26.72 14.19
CA ASN A 145 17.97 -27.49 13.76
C ASN A 145 19.16 -27.20 14.66
N ASP A 146 19.77 -28.25 15.21
CA ASP A 146 21.13 -28.18 15.73
C ASP A 146 22.07 -28.36 14.56
N SER A 147 22.85 -27.35 14.22
CA SER A 147 23.70 -27.42 13.04
C SER A 147 24.87 -28.40 13.24
N GLU A 148 24.91 -29.45 12.43
CA GLU A 148 26.07 -30.33 12.34
C GLU A 148 27.20 -29.78 11.45
N ASP A 149 26.88 -28.80 10.57
CA ASP A 149 27.78 -28.26 9.53
C ASP A 149 28.34 -26.85 9.84
N GLY A 150 28.32 -26.42 11.09
CA GLY A 150 28.84 -25.08 11.50
C GLY A 150 27.95 -23.92 11.10
N LEU A 151 26.76 -24.15 10.54
CA LEU A 151 25.71 -23.15 10.39
C LEU A 151 25.03 -22.95 11.75
N PRO A 152 24.64 -21.73 12.13
CA PRO A 152 23.97 -21.53 13.40
C PRO A 152 22.63 -22.28 13.38
N GLY A 153 22.44 -23.17 14.35
CA GLY A 153 21.14 -23.76 14.62
C GLY A 153 20.11 -22.67 14.85
N THR A 154 18.90 -22.85 14.36
CA THR A 154 17.82 -21.90 14.60
C THR A 154 16.81 -22.50 15.54
N ARG A 155 16.32 -21.69 16.45
CA ARG A 155 15.35 -22.08 17.47
C ARG A 155 14.10 -21.23 17.38
N ARG A 156 12.97 -21.86 17.66
CA ARG A 156 11.71 -21.19 17.90
C ARG A 156 11.54 -21.02 19.42
N ARG A 157 11.53 -19.79 19.88
CA ARG A 157 11.29 -19.48 21.28
C ARG A 157 9.85 -19.03 21.46
N VAL A 158 9.04 -19.82 22.15
CA VAL A 158 7.69 -19.41 22.53
C VAL A 158 7.77 -18.42 23.69
N VAL A 159 7.27 -17.21 23.48
CA VAL A 159 7.27 -16.15 24.49
C VAL A 159 6.13 -16.40 25.49
N GLU A 160 6.48 -16.62 26.75
CA GLU A 160 5.48 -16.91 27.79
C GLU A 160 4.55 -15.72 28.05
N ARG A 161 5.14 -14.56 28.25
CA ARG A 161 4.39 -13.33 28.58
C ARG A 161 4.12 -12.54 27.32
N TRP A 162 2.86 -12.23 27.06
CA TRP A 162 2.43 -11.47 25.89
C TRP A 162 3.05 -10.06 25.79
N ASP A 163 3.27 -9.41 26.94
CA ASP A 163 3.82 -8.06 27.06
C ASP A 163 5.37 -8.00 27.01
N THR A 164 6.03 -9.11 26.73
CA THR A 164 7.48 -9.12 26.54
C THR A 164 7.84 -8.28 25.31
N GLU A 165 8.90 -7.49 25.42
CA GLU A 165 9.42 -6.75 24.28
C GLU A 165 10.06 -7.71 23.27
N PRO A 166 9.75 -7.61 21.96
CA PRO A 166 10.30 -8.53 20.97
C PRO A 166 11.82 -8.36 20.82
N ALA A 167 12.51 -9.48 20.70
CA ALA A 167 13.95 -9.51 20.49
C ALA A 167 14.32 -10.66 19.54
N TYR A 168 15.46 -10.51 18.85
CA TYR A 168 16.09 -11.57 18.09
C TYR A 168 17.47 -11.86 18.66
N GLU A 169 17.78 -13.15 18.88
CA GLU A 169 19.16 -13.56 19.14
C GLU A 169 19.88 -13.70 17.81
N ARG A 170 21.09 -13.15 17.72
CA ARG A 170 21.90 -13.17 16.50
C ARG A 170 23.28 -13.77 16.78
N ASP A 171 23.83 -14.41 15.76
CA ASP A 171 25.23 -14.87 15.79
C ASP A 171 26.22 -13.70 15.55
N ALA A 172 27.52 -14.04 15.56
CA ALA A 172 28.59 -13.07 15.32
C ALA A 172 28.58 -12.48 13.88
N ALA A 173 27.90 -13.11 12.94
CA ALA A 173 27.71 -12.63 11.58
C ALA A 173 26.42 -11.82 11.41
N GLY A 174 25.64 -11.65 12.50
CA GLY A 174 24.38 -10.90 12.49
C GLY A 174 23.15 -11.71 12.04
N ARG A 175 23.29 -13.02 11.78
CA ARG A 175 22.18 -13.88 11.37
C ARG A 175 21.31 -14.22 12.58
N VAL A 176 20.00 -14.21 12.40
CA VAL A 176 19.04 -14.55 13.48
C VAL A 176 19.13 -16.04 13.79
N THR A 177 19.37 -16.37 15.05
CA THR A 177 19.48 -17.74 15.56
C THR A 177 18.29 -18.17 16.41
N THR A 178 17.51 -17.21 16.91
CA THR A 178 16.30 -17.49 17.70
C THR A 178 15.19 -16.52 17.30
N TRP A 179 14.07 -17.08 16.88
CA TRP A 179 12.87 -16.35 16.54
C TRP A 179 11.87 -16.38 17.71
N ASP A 180 11.38 -15.21 18.11
CA ASP A 180 10.33 -15.09 19.10
C ASP A 180 8.95 -15.33 18.48
N PHE A 181 8.22 -16.30 19.04
CA PHE A 181 6.85 -16.60 18.71
C PHE A 181 5.94 -16.24 19.88
N TYR A 182 5.01 -15.34 19.65
CA TYR A 182 4.06 -14.89 20.69
C TYR A 182 2.82 -15.78 20.76
N GLY A 183 2.63 -16.64 19.78
CA GLY A 183 1.52 -17.59 19.76
C GLY A 183 0.19 -16.97 19.42
N GLY A 184 0.17 -15.87 18.65
CA GLY A 184 -1.05 -15.42 17.99
C GLY A 184 -1.53 -16.49 17.02
N THR A 185 -2.86 -16.70 16.90
CA THR A 185 -3.46 -17.79 16.12
C THR A 185 -4.59 -17.29 15.23
N LEU A 186 -4.97 -18.08 14.22
CA LEU A 186 -6.14 -17.80 13.38
C LEU A 186 -7.44 -17.76 14.21
N SER A 187 -7.55 -18.64 15.21
CA SER A 187 -8.67 -18.64 16.15
C SER A 187 -8.70 -17.35 16.99
N GLY A 188 -7.53 -16.85 17.42
CA GLY A 188 -7.42 -15.57 18.12
C GLY A 188 -7.84 -14.39 17.24
N ILE A 189 -7.50 -14.38 15.96
CA ILE A 189 -8.00 -13.36 15.02
C ILE A 189 -9.52 -13.45 14.90
N CYS A 190 -10.06 -14.68 14.80
CA CYS A 190 -11.49 -14.92 14.72
C CYS A 190 -12.25 -14.35 15.92
N ASP A 191 -11.69 -14.47 17.14
CA ASP A 191 -12.28 -13.94 18.38
C ASP A 191 -12.39 -12.40 18.41
N ASP A 192 -11.69 -11.68 17.53
CA ASP A 192 -11.70 -10.22 17.47
C ASP A 192 -12.48 -9.63 16.29
N LEU A 193 -13.02 -10.44 15.41
CA LEU A 193 -13.72 -9.98 14.22
C LEU A 193 -14.88 -9.02 14.52
N ALA A 194 -15.59 -9.23 15.64
CA ALA A 194 -16.70 -8.36 16.02
C ALA A 194 -16.22 -6.93 16.33
N ARG A 195 -15.10 -6.77 17.08
CA ARG A 195 -14.51 -5.44 17.36
C ARG A 195 -14.06 -4.75 16.06
N LEU A 196 -13.43 -5.49 15.15
CA LEU A 196 -12.98 -4.97 13.87
C LEU A 196 -14.15 -4.54 12.98
N SER A 197 -15.22 -5.33 12.94
CA SER A 197 -16.46 -4.97 12.26
C SER A 197 -17.11 -3.72 12.86
N ASP A 198 -17.19 -3.62 14.19
CA ASP A 198 -17.71 -2.44 14.90
C ASP A 198 -16.84 -1.19 14.66
N MET A 199 -15.56 -1.37 14.40
CA MET A 199 -14.66 -0.28 13.99
C MET A 199 -14.87 0.15 12.53
N GLY A 200 -15.57 -0.66 11.72
CA GLY A 200 -15.84 -0.39 10.32
C GLY A 200 -14.83 -1.01 9.35
N ILE A 201 -14.02 -1.97 9.81
CA ILE A 201 -13.08 -2.72 8.96
C ILE A 201 -13.86 -3.67 8.05
N THR A 202 -13.47 -3.69 6.77
CA THR A 202 -14.11 -4.53 5.74
C THR A 202 -13.16 -5.55 5.13
N THR A 203 -11.87 -5.42 5.39
CA THR A 203 -10.84 -6.31 4.85
C THR A 203 -9.75 -6.54 5.88
N LEU A 204 -9.39 -7.79 6.11
CA LEU A 204 -8.15 -8.15 6.79
C LEU A 204 -7.09 -8.52 5.76
N TYR A 205 -5.97 -7.82 5.78
CA TYR A 205 -4.76 -8.24 5.11
C TYR A 205 -3.88 -8.95 6.13
N LEU A 206 -3.68 -10.24 5.95
CA LEU A 206 -2.85 -11.07 6.82
C LEU A 206 -1.43 -11.13 6.25
N ASN A 207 -0.42 -10.71 7.04
CA ASN A 207 0.95 -11.07 6.76
C ASN A 207 1.08 -12.59 6.68
N PRO A 208 2.19 -13.16 6.12
CA PRO A 208 2.24 -14.57 5.73
C PRO A 208 1.77 -15.53 6.81
N ILE A 209 0.93 -16.49 6.42
CA ILE A 209 0.34 -17.51 7.31
C ILE A 209 0.87 -18.92 7.05
N PHE A 210 1.66 -19.10 5.97
CA PHE A 210 2.11 -20.42 5.56
C PHE A 210 3.23 -20.93 6.45
N GLU A 211 3.42 -22.26 6.43
CA GLU A 211 4.49 -22.91 7.16
C GLU A 211 5.82 -22.24 6.84
N ALA A 212 6.61 -21.91 7.87
CA ALA A 212 7.87 -21.22 7.76
C ALA A 212 8.72 -21.45 9.00
N ARG A 213 10.00 -21.15 8.95
CA ARG A 213 10.93 -21.26 10.08
C ARG A 213 10.85 -20.04 11.00
N SER A 214 10.67 -18.84 10.45
CA SER A 214 10.61 -17.59 11.18
C SER A 214 9.22 -17.24 11.68
N SER A 215 9.13 -16.30 12.62
CA SER A 215 7.85 -15.78 13.09
C SER A 215 7.20 -14.79 12.11
N HIS A 216 7.95 -14.22 11.16
CA HIS A 216 7.41 -13.36 10.10
C HIS A 216 6.86 -14.15 8.91
N ARG A 217 7.31 -15.37 8.69
CA ARG A 217 6.86 -16.33 7.66
C ARG A 217 7.08 -15.89 6.21
N TYR A 218 7.94 -14.90 5.96
CA TYR A 218 8.38 -14.57 4.61
C TYR A 218 9.34 -15.63 4.04
N ASP A 219 9.91 -16.47 4.86
CA ASP A 219 10.69 -17.67 4.51
C ASP A 219 9.77 -18.89 4.35
N THR A 220 8.79 -18.83 3.45
CA THR A 220 7.77 -19.87 3.25
C THR A 220 8.41 -21.24 3.04
N ALA A 221 7.99 -22.21 3.85
CA ALA A 221 8.46 -23.59 3.81
C ALA A 221 7.51 -24.53 3.04
N ASP A 222 6.20 -24.31 3.14
CA ASP A 222 5.18 -24.99 2.34
C ASP A 222 4.00 -24.04 2.06
N PHE A 223 3.79 -23.69 0.79
CA PHE A 223 2.69 -22.81 0.36
C PHE A 223 1.30 -23.41 0.54
N LEU A 224 1.17 -24.73 0.69
CA LEU A 224 -0.11 -25.43 0.83
C LEU A 224 -0.44 -25.80 2.29
N SER A 225 0.40 -25.39 3.23
CA SER A 225 0.21 -25.63 4.66
C SER A 225 0.15 -24.31 5.42
N VAL A 226 -0.84 -24.14 6.29
CA VAL A 226 -0.81 -23.09 7.32
C VAL A 226 0.27 -23.46 8.35
N ASP A 227 1.01 -22.45 8.83
CA ASP A 227 1.99 -22.68 9.91
C ASP A 227 1.29 -23.26 11.14
N ALA A 228 1.83 -24.38 11.65
CA ALA A 228 1.22 -25.13 12.74
C ALA A 228 1.05 -24.33 14.04
N MET A 229 1.82 -23.24 14.24
CA MET A 229 1.62 -22.33 15.38
C MET A 229 0.41 -21.40 15.21
N LEU A 230 -0.05 -21.16 13.98
CA LEU A 230 -1.24 -20.37 13.69
C LEU A 230 -2.52 -21.21 13.69
N GLY A 231 -2.38 -22.51 13.42
CA GLY A 231 -3.50 -23.44 13.24
C GLY A 231 -3.34 -24.32 12.02
N ASP A 232 -4.42 -24.53 11.30
CA ASP A 232 -4.48 -25.36 10.09
C ASP A 232 -5.40 -24.73 9.01
N GLU A 233 -5.52 -25.38 7.86
CA GLU A 233 -6.43 -24.94 6.79
C GLU A 233 -7.89 -24.89 7.24
N ARG A 234 -8.33 -25.79 8.12
CA ARG A 234 -9.68 -25.77 8.67
C ARG A 234 -9.92 -24.51 9.49
N GLY A 235 -8.93 -24.11 10.31
CA GLY A 235 -8.94 -22.85 11.06
C GLY A 235 -9.00 -21.63 10.15
N PHE A 236 -8.27 -21.67 9.02
CA PHE A 236 -8.32 -20.61 8.01
C PHE A 236 -9.71 -20.51 7.34
N ARG A 237 -10.29 -21.64 6.92
CA ARG A 237 -11.65 -21.67 6.35
C ARG A 237 -12.69 -21.13 7.34
N MET A 238 -12.58 -21.52 8.62
CA MET A 238 -13.45 -21.01 9.67
C MET A 238 -13.30 -19.49 9.84
N LEU A 239 -12.06 -18.96 9.84
CA LEU A 239 -11.81 -17.52 9.89
C LEU A 239 -12.48 -16.79 8.72
N CYS A 240 -12.34 -17.30 7.49
CA CYS A 240 -12.96 -16.72 6.30
C CYS A 240 -14.50 -16.74 6.39
N ASP A 241 -15.09 -17.83 6.87
CA ASP A 241 -16.54 -17.99 7.02
C ASP A 241 -17.09 -17.02 8.08
N GLU A 242 -16.46 -16.90 9.25
CA GLU A 242 -16.88 -15.98 10.31
C GLU A 242 -16.67 -14.52 9.90
N ALA A 243 -15.54 -14.18 9.25
CA ALA A 243 -15.28 -12.86 8.72
C ALA A 243 -16.34 -12.44 7.69
N SER A 244 -16.68 -13.35 6.78
CA SER A 244 -17.71 -13.11 5.75
C SER A 244 -19.08 -12.79 6.33
N LYS A 245 -19.50 -13.40 7.45
CA LYS A 245 -20.75 -13.08 8.14
C LYS A 245 -20.80 -11.65 8.67
N LEU A 246 -19.65 -11.08 8.95
CA LEU A 246 -19.49 -9.71 9.42
C LEU A 246 -19.13 -8.71 8.30
N GLY A 247 -19.17 -9.17 7.03
CA GLY A 247 -18.81 -8.33 5.87
C GLY A 247 -17.32 -8.08 5.73
N ILE A 248 -16.46 -8.87 6.38
CA ILE A 248 -15.01 -8.75 6.32
C ILE A 248 -14.46 -9.78 5.32
N SER A 249 -13.62 -9.34 4.41
CA SER A 249 -12.90 -10.14 3.42
C SER A 249 -11.47 -10.41 3.86
N ILE A 250 -10.88 -11.55 3.47
CA ILE A 250 -9.50 -11.90 3.79
C ILE A 250 -8.62 -11.77 2.54
N VAL A 251 -7.50 -11.06 2.67
CA VAL A 251 -6.44 -10.96 1.67
C VAL A 251 -5.18 -11.60 2.24
N LEU A 252 -4.54 -12.47 1.47
CA LEU A 252 -3.32 -13.18 1.85
C LEU A 252 -2.08 -12.53 1.26
N ASP A 253 -0.94 -12.76 1.90
CA ASP A 253 0.38 -12.38 1.42
C ASP A 253 0.97 -13.50 0.55
N GLY A 254 1.31 -13.20 -0.68
CA GLY A 254 1.88 -14.11 -1.67
C GLY A 254 3.38 -13.86 -1.84
N VAL A 255 4.19 -14.59 -1.09
CA VAL A 255 5.66 -14.52 -1.15
C VAL A 255 6.15 -15.50 -2.23
N PHE A 256 6.12 -15.08 -3.51
CA PHE A 256 6.38 -15.99 -4.62
C PHE A 256 7.74 -15.80 -5.31
N ASN A 257 8.56 -14.85 -4.88
CA ASN A 257 9.91 -14.62 -5.41
C ASN A 257 10.95 -15.58 -4.78
N HIS A 258 10.77 -15.95 -3.53
CA HIS A 258 11.72 -16.78 -2.78
C HIS A 258 10.99 -17.74 -1.85
N VAL A 259 11.74 -18.67 -1.29
CA VAL A 259 11.27 -19.62 -0.28
C VAL A 259 12.26 -19.64 0.89
N GLY A 260 11.87 -20.25 2.00
CA GLY A 260 12.83 -20.50 3.10
C GLY A 260 13.91 -21.52 2.70
N ALA A 261 15.14 -21.31 3.15
CA ALA A 261 16.18 -22.32 2.99
C ALA A 261 15.80 -23.66 3.66
N ASP A 262 14.94 -23.60 4.67
CA ASP A 262 14.33 -24.77 5.33
C ASP A 262 12.95 -25.13 4.75
N SER A 263 12.69 -24.81 3.50
CA SER A 263 11.45 -25.20 2.82
C SER A 263 11.53 -26.64 2.28
N ARG A 264 10.39 -27.27 2.06
CA ARG A 264 10.33 -28.58 1.38
C ARG A 264 10.89 -28.54 -0.05
N TYR A 265 10.93 -27.36 -0.65
CA TYR A 265 11.41 -27.13 -2.01
C TYR A 265 12.94 -27.08 -2.06
N PHE A 266 13.57 -26.37 -1.12
CA PHE A 266 15.04 -26.25 -1.03
C PHE A 266 15.65 -27.25 -0.07
N ASN A 267 15.12 -27.39 1.13
CA ASN A 267 15.41 -28.36 2.18
C ASN A 267 16.90 -28.41 2.64
N ARG A 268 17.54 -27.23 2.76
CA ARG A 268 18.96 -27.13 3.12
C ARG A 268 19.32 -27.87 4.41
N TYR A 269 18.41 -27.85 5.39
CA TYR A 269 18.65 -28.41 6.72
C TYR A 269 18.13 -29.85 6.89
N GLY A 270 17.52 -30.43 5.85
CA GLY A 270 17.04 -31.80 5.90
C GLY A 270 15.80 -32.02 6.77
N THR A 271 15.04 -30.98 7.03
CA THR A 271 13.79 -31.01 7.82
C THR A 271 12.73 -31.93 7.19
N TYR A 272 12.69 -31.99 5.87
CA TYR A 272 11.74 -32.83 5.11
C TYR A 272 12.38 -34.13 4.69
N GLY A 273 11.64 -35.24 4.83
CA GLY A 273 12.11 -36.58 4.48
C GLY A 273 12.28 -36.82 2.97
N GLN A 274 11.82 -35.93 2.12
CA GLN A 274 12.03 -35.98 0.67
C GLN A 274 13.14 -34.99 0.28
N PRO A 275 14.03 -35.34 -0.66
CA PRO A 275 15.07 -34.43 -1.12
C PRO A 275 14.50 -33.15 -1.72
N GLY A 276 15.00 -31.99 -1.26
CA GLY A 276 14.82 -30.70 -1.91
C GLY A 276 15.89 -30.43 -2.98
N ALA A 277 15.91 -29.18 -3.48
CA ALA A 277 16.91 -28.76 -4.46
C ALA A 277 18.35 -28.81 -3.89
N TRP A 278 18.51 -28.53 -2.59
CA TRP A 278 19.83 -28.64 -1.91
C TRP A 278 20.43 -30.04 -2.00
N GLN A 279 19.65 -31.09 -1.65
CA GLN A 279 20.16 -32.48 -1.74
C GLN A 279 20.35 -32.92 -3.19
N ALA A 280 19.56 -32.39 -4.13
CA ALA A 280 19.78 -32.64 -5.55
C ALA A 280 21.14 -32.09 -6.01
N HIS A 281 21.47 -30.87 -5.62
CA HIS A 281 22.74 -30.22 -5.97
C HIS A 281 23.93 -30.86 -5.26
N GLU A 282 23.89 -31.03 -3.93
CA GLU A 282 25.03 -31.48 -3.13
C GLU A 282 25.29 -32.98 -3.21
N GLN A 283 24.24 -33.78 -3.37
CA GLN A 283 24.31 -35.24 -3.24
C GLN A 283 23.89 -35.99 -4.51
N GLY A 284 23.41 -35.26 -5.54
CA GLY A 284 22.87 -35.88 -6.76
C GLY A 284 21.58 -36.65 -6.52
N SER A 285 20.81 -36.29 -5.47
CA SER A 285 19.53 -36.91 -5.16
C SER A 285 18.49 -36.55 -6.22
N ASP A 286 17.55 -37.46 -6.49
CA ASP A 286 16.41 -37.14 -7.35
C ASP A 286 15.42 -36.24 -6.61
N SER A 287 15.15 -35.06 -7.16
CA SER A 287 14.21 -34.09 -6.58
C SER A 287 13.41 -33.38 -7.68
N PRO A 288 12.09 -33.27 -7.52
CA PRO A 288 11.26 -32.52 -8.48
C PRO A 288 11.54 -31.01 -8.46
N TYR A 289 12.34 -30.52 -7.53
CA TYR A 289 12.67 -29.13 -7.32
C TYR A 289 14.09 -28.77 -7.76
N ALA A 290 14.86 -29.73 -8.32
CA ALA A 290 16.29 -29.60 -8.59
C ALA A 290 16.66 -28.40 -9.47
N ASP A 291 15.80 -28.06 -10.43
CA ASP A 291 15.98 -26.98 -11.42
C ASP A 291 15.15 -25.71 -11.10
N TRP A 292 14.62 -25.59 -9.88
CA TRP A 292 13.87 -24.40 -9.46
C TRP A 292 14.76 -23.26 -8.99
N PHE A 293 16.05 -23.48 -8.75
CA PHE A 293 16.97 -22.53 -8.14
C PHE A 293 18.22 -22.34 -8.97
N GLY A 294 18.74 -21.11 -8.99
CA GLY A 294 20.01 -20.77 -9.62
C GLY A 294 21.20 -21.09 -8.72
N TRP A 295 22.30 -21.61 -9.32
CA TRP A 295 23.53 -21.97 -8.62
C TRP A 295 24.73 -21.28 -9.25
N HIS A 296 25.65 -20.81 -8.41
CA HIS A 296 26.91 -20.22 -8.82
C HIS A 296 28.03 -21.29 -8.92
N GLU A 297 29.09 -20.97 -9.65
CA GLU A 297 30.23 -21.86 -9.83
C GLU A 297 30.95 -22.27 -8.54
N ASP A 298 30.86 -21.46 -7.50
CA ASP A 298 31.43 -21.66 -6.18
C ASP A 298 30.55 -22.53 -5.25
N GLY A 299 29.41 -23.01 -5.74
CA GLY A 299 28.45 -23.84 -4.99
C GLY A 299 27.46 -23.01 -4.14
N THR A 300 27.52 -21.69 -4.17
CA THR A 300 26.48 -20.84 -3.59
C THR A 300 25.27 -20.77 -4.52
N TYR A 301 24.16 -20.27 -4.03
CA TYR A 301 22.90 -20.16 -4.79
C TYR A 301 22.36 -18.73 -4.83
N GLU A 302 21.56 -18.47 -5.81
CA GLU A 302 20.85 -17.21 -5.90
C GLU A 302 19.87 -17.06 -4.72
N CYS A 303 19.87 -15.87 -4.09
CA CYS A 303 19.02 -15.58 -2.96
C CYS A 303 18.57 -14.12 -3.00
N TRP A 304 17.41 -13.86 -2.39
CA TRP A 304 16.83 -12.54 -2.35
C TRP A 304 17.76 -11.56 -1.61
N TRP A 305 18.28 -10.56 -2.31
CA TRP A 305 19.17 -9.51 -1.82
C TRP A 305 20.40 -10.00 -1.02
N GLY A 306 20.88 -11.20 -1.31
CA GLY A 306 22.03 -11.79 -0.63
C GLY A 306 21.71 -12.40 0.74
N VAL A 307 20.43 -12.58 1.07
CA VAL A 307 19.98 -13.25 2.29
C VAL A 307 19.94 -14.76 2.04
N ASP A 308 20.94 -15.50 2.54
CA ASP A 308 21.12 -16.94 2.30
C ASP A 308 20.02 -17.84 2.90
N ASP A 309 19.21 -17.31 3.83
CA ASP A 309 18.01 -18.00 4.32
C ASP A 309 16.79 -17.88 3.37
N LEU A 310 16.91 -17.09 2.30
CA LEU A 310 15.84 -16.83 1.33
C LEU A 310 16.28 -17.17 -0.11
N PRO A 311 16.45 -18.46 -0.48
CA PRO A 311 16.75 -18.88 -1.84
C PRO A 311 15.74 -18.29 -2.84
N ALA A 312 16.22 -17.59 -3.86
CA ALA A 312 15.40 -17.06 -4.94
C ALA A 312 14.94 -18.19 -5.85
N VAL A 313 13.67 -18.21 -6.21
CA VAL A 313 13.10 -19.21 -7.11
C VAL A 313 13.20 -18.71 -8.54
N ASN A 314 13.42 -19.60 -9.48
CA ASN A 314 13.27 -19.30 -10.90
C ASN A 314 11.77 -19.32 -11.27
N GLU A 315 11.14 -18.15 -11.31
CA GLU A 315 9.72 -17.98 -11.63
C GLU A 315 9.39 -18.33 -13.10
N GLU A 316 10.39 -18.51 -13.95
CA GLU A 316 10.17 -19.02 -15.30
C GLU A 316 10.08 -20.54 -15.35
N ASN A 317 10.46 -21.24 -14.28
CA ASN A 317 10.39 -22.70 -14.23
C ASN A 317 8.94 -23.19 -14.34
N PRO A 318 8.62 -24.08 -15.32
CA PRO A 318 7.24 -24.55 -15.53
C PRO A 318 6.67 -25.33 -14.34
N GLY A 319 7.52 -26.04 -13.57
CA GLY A 319 7.12 -26.78 -12.36
C GLY A 319 6.69 -25.83 -11.26
N TYR A 320 7.47 -24.76 -11.03
CA TYR A 320 7.15 -23.72 -10.07
C TYR A 320 5.88 -22.94 -10.48
N ARG A 321 5.81 -22.50 -11.74
CA ARG A 321 4.59 -21.84 -12.27
C ARG A 321 3.35 -22.70 -12.10
N LYS A 322 3.46 -24.01 -12.34
CA LYS A 322 2.37 -24.96 -12.11
C LYS A 322 1.97 -25.04 -10.63
N LEU A 323 2.94 -25.04 -9.70
CA LEU A 323 2.64 -25.03 -8.27
C LEU A 323 1.86 -23.77 -7.89
N ILE A 324 2.27 -22.60 -8.37
CA ILE A 324 1.64 -21.35 -7.94
C ILE A 324 0.33 -21.09 -8.69
N THR A 325 0.30 -21.24 -10.02
CA THR A 325 -0.81 -20.75 -10.87
C THR A 325 -1.63 -21.87 -11.54
N GLY A 326 -1.27 -23.14 -11.34
CA GLY A 326 -2.00 -24.29 -11.92
C GLY A 326 -3.44 -24.43 -11.42
N GLU A 327 -4.18 -25.39 -11.99
CA GLU A 327 -5.58 -25.65 -11.59
C GLU A 327 -5.71 -26.02 -10.11
N ASP A 328 -4.78 -26.83 -9.60
CA ASP A 328 -4.66 -27.20 -8.18
C ASP A 328 -3.57 -26.36 -7.48
N GLY A 329 -3.21 -25.21 -8.07
CA GLY A 329 -2.11 -24.37 -7.60
C GLY A 329 -2.49 -23.51 -6.39
N VAL A 330 -1.45 -22.98 -5.73
CA VAL A 330 -1.53 -22.21 -4.48
C VAL A 330 -2.55 -21.07 -4.58
N VAL A 331 -2.51 -20.28 -5.68
CA VAL A 331 -3.38 -19.12 -5.87
C VAL A 331 -4.85 -19.53 -5.80
N ARG A 332 -5.24 -20.57 -6.53
CA ARG A 332 -6.64 -21.05 -6.58
C ARG A 332 -7.03 -21.75 -5.28
N HIS A 333 -6.14 -22.57 -4.72
CA HIS A 333 -6.40 -23.32 -3.50
C HIS A 333 -6.88 -22.42 -2.35
N TRP A 334 -6.16 -21.34 -2.08
CA TRP A 334 -6.51 -20.45 -0.96
C TRP A 334 -7.70 -19.54 -1.27
N LEU A 335 -7.93 -19.19 -2.54
CA LEU A 335 -9.17 -18.50 -2.94
C LEU A 335 -10.40 -19.41 -2.80
N ALA A 336 -10.28 -20.69 -3.15
CA ALA A 336 -11.32 -21.71 -2.90
C ALA A 336 -11.49 -22.00 -1.40
N ALA A 337 -10.45 -21.82 -0.59
CA ALA A 337 -10.51 -21.93 0.86
C ALA A 337 -11.21 -20.73 1.54
N GLY A 338 -11.43 -19.61 0.84
CA GLY A 338 -12.19 -18.48 1.33
C GLY A 338 -11.52 -17.12 1.23
N ALA A 339 -10.23 -17.04 0.87
CA ALA A 339 -9.56 -15.78 0.58
C ALA A 339 -10.27 -15.03 -0.57
N ARG A 340 -10.14 -13.71 -0.59
CA ARG A 340 -10.70 -12.87 -1.63
C ARG A 340 -9.65 -12.17 -2.49
N GLY A 341 -8.39 -12.32 -2.16
CA GLY A 341 -7.31 -11.72 -2.93
C GLY A 341 -5.93 -12.01 -2.37
N TRP A 342 -4.96 -11.52 -3.10
CA TRP A 342 -3.54 -11.64 -2.82
C TRP A 342 -2.86 -10.28 -2.82
N ARG A 343 -1.99 -10.05 -1.86
CA ARG A 343 -0.94 -9.04 -1.95
C ARG A 343 0.33 -9.76 -2.36
N LEU A 344 0.95 -9.35 -3.44
CA LEU A 344 2.21 -9.93 -3.92
C LEU A 344 3.39 -9.21 -3.27
N ASP A 345 4.16 -9.98 -2.52
CA ASP A 345 5.40 -9.56 -1.90
C ASP A 345 6.44 -9.24 -2.98
N VAL A 346 7.24 -8.19 -2.76
CA VAL A 346 8.31 -7.74 -3.67
C VAL A 346 7.95 -7.86 -5.16
N ALA A 347 6.84 -7.25 -5.57
CA ALA A 347 6.33 -7.37 -6.94
C ALA A 347 7.36 -6.94 -8.01
N ASP A 348 8.33 -6.10 -7.64
CA ASP A 348 9.41 -5.66 -8.53
C ASP A 348 10.38 -6.79 -8.91
N GLU A 349 10.43 -7.86 -8.11
CA GLU A 349 11.26 -9.04 -8.36
C GLU A 349 10.56 -10.06 -9.28
N LEU A 350 9.21 -10.03 -9.35
CA LEU A 350 8.44 -11.00 -10.13
C LEU A 350 8.40 -10.61 -11.62
N PRO A 351 8.62 -11.55 -12.56
CA PRO A 351 8.42 -11.27 -13.99
C PRO A 351 6.97 -10.88 -14.31
N ASP A 352 6.78 -9.94 -15.24
CA ASP A 352 5.45 -9.46 -15.67
C ASP A 352 4.54 -10.62 -16.10
N GLU A 353 5.05 -11.57 -16.89
CA GLU A 353 4.29 -12.73 -17.34
C GLU A 353 3.87 -13.65 -16.20
N PHE A 354 4.63 -13.71 -15.12
CA PHE A 354 4.25 -14.49 -13.95
C PHE A 354 3.14 -13.80 -13.16
N ILE A 355 3.20 -12.47 -13.01
CA ILE A 355 2.11 -11.68 -12.40
C ILE A 355 0.82 -11.81 -13.23
N GLU A 356 0.91 -11.76 -14.58
CA GLU A 356 -0.24 -12.02 -15.46
C GLU A 356 -0.86 -13.42 -15.21
N GLN A 357 -0.02 -14.46 -15.02
CA GLN A 357 -0.51 -15.81 -14.73
C GLN A 357 -1.14 -15.92 -13.34
N ILE A 358 -0.57 -15.27 -12.31
CA ILE A 358 -1.17 -15.18 -10.98
C ILE A 358 -2.55 -14.53 -11.07
N ARG A 359 -2.64 -13.40 -11.79
CA ARG A 359 -3.91 -12.70 -12.03
C ARG A 359 -4.92 -13.60 -12.73
N ALA A 360 -4.50 -14.29 -13.80
CA ALA A 360 -5.37 -15.20 -14.56
C ALA A 360 -5.87 -16.36 -13.70
N ALA A 361 -5.00 -16.97 -12.89
CA ALA A 361 -5.38 -18.02 -11.94
C ALA A 361 -6.37 -17.51 -10.89
N ALA A 362 -6.10 -16.34 -10.32
CA ALA A 362 -6.97 -15.73 -9.31
C ALA A 362 -8.37 -15.44 -9.86
N THR A 363 -8.45 -14.81 -11.03
CA THR A 363 -9.75 -14.44 -11.65
C THR A 363 -10.50 -15.63 -12.20
N ALA A 364 -9.81 -16.70 -12.58
CA ALA A 364 -10.46 -17.96 -12.98
C ALA A 364 -11.16 -18.65 -11.80
N GLU A 365 -10.61 -18.54 -10.58
CA GLU A 365 -11.22 -19.07 -9.37
C GLU A 365 -12.31 -18.13 -8.84
N ARG A 366 -12.00 -16.83 -8.78
CA ARG A 366 -12.91 -15.77 -8.35
C ARG A 366 -12.83 -14.59 -9.31
N PRO A 367 -13.84 -14.33 -10.12
CA PRO A 367 -13.81 -13.24 -11.10
C PRO A 367 -13.52 -11.85 -10.48
N ASP A 368 -13.90 -11.62 -9.22
CA ASP A 368 -13.68 -10.40 -8.44
C ASP A 368 -12.50 -10.50 -7.46
N ALA A 369 -11.61 -11.49 -7.61
CA ALA A 369 -10.41 -11.60 -6.77
C ALA A 369 -9.51 -10.38 -6.93
N LEU A 370 -8.96 -9.90 -5.82
CA LEU A 370 -7.99 -8.80 -5.79
C LEU A 370 -6.57 -9.36 -6.03
N VAL A 371 -5.78 -8.65 -6.84
CA VAL A 371 -4.32 -8.82 -6.93
C VAL A 371 -3.66 -7.47 -6.72
N LEU A 372 -3.05 -7.30 -5.55
CA LEU A 372 -2.38 -6.07 -5.13
C LEU A 372 -0.87 -6.31 -5.10
N GLY A 373 -0.05 -5.38 -5.62
CA GLY A 373 1.41 -5.50 -5.57
C GLY A 373 2.04 -4.64 -4.49
N GLU A 374 3.14 -5.13 -3.92
CA GLU A 374 4.06 -4.27 -3.20
C GLU A 374 4.98 -3.58 -4.20
N VAL A 375 4.77 -2.29 -4.40
CA VAL A 375 5.61 -1.41 -5.21
C VAL A 375 5.80 -0.12 -4.43
N TRP A 376 7.06 0.27 -4.21
CA TRP A 376 7.36 1.38 -3.31
C TRP A 376 7.32 2.76 -3.96
N GLU A 377 7.35 2.82 -5.28
CA GLU A 377 7.28 4.05 -6.06
C GLU A 377 5.97 4.13 -6.86
N ASP A 378 5.92 5.01 -7.85
CA ASP A 378 4.80 5.11 -8.78
C ASP A 378 4.69 3.83 -9.63
N ALA A 379 3.71 2.97 -9.32
CA ALA A 379 3.49 1.70 -10.00
C ALA A 379 3.06 1.86 -11.47
N SER A 380 2.64 3.06 -11.89
CA SER A 380 2.21 3.28 -13.27
C SER A 380 3.38 3.40 -14.26
N ASN A 381 4.59 3.69 -13.75
CA ASN A 381 5.77 3.91 -14.59
C ASN A 381 7.07 3.37 -13.97
N LYS A 382 6.92 2.40 -13.07
CA LYS A 382 8.07 1.77 -12.41
C LYS A 382 9.01 1.13 -13.43
N VAL A 383 10.30 1.43 -13.29
CA VAL A 383 11.37 0.71 -13.97
C VAL A 383 12.08 -0.17 -12.95
N SER A 384 12.09 -1.46 -13.16
CA SER A 384 12.80 -2.44 -12.35
C SER A 384 13.71 -3.29 -13.24
N TYR A 385 14.95 -3.52 -12.83
CA TYR A 385 15.96 -4.28 -13.59
C TYR A 385 16.17 -3.80 -15.04
N GLY A 386 15.91 -2.50 -15.29
CA GLY A 386 16.07 -1.88 -16.61
C GLY A 386 14.84 -2.03 -17.52
N GLU A 387 13.77 -2.64 -17.04
CA GLU A 387 12.51 -2.82 -17.77
C GLU A 387 11.40 -1.95 -17.21
N LEU A 388 10.62 -1.31 -18.09
CA LEU A 388 9.43 -0.57 -17.73
C LEU A 388 8.30 -1.56 -17.46
N ARG A 389 7.84 -1.59 -16.19
CA ARG A 389 6.86 -2.57 -15.71
C ARG A 389 5.44 -2.25 -16.20
N ARG A 390 4.63 -3.27 -16.38
CA ARG A 390 3.27 -3.18 -16.94
C ARG A 390 2.16 -3.30 -15.91
N TYR A 391 2.46 -3.13 -14.64
CA TYR A 391 1.59 -3.40 -13.50
C TYR A 391 0.15 -2.90 -13.66
N LEU A 392 -0.03 -1.66 -14.14
CA LEU A 392 -1.33 -1.01 -14.21
C LEU A 392 -1.88 -0.94 -15.65
N LEU A 393 -1.35 -1.72 -16.59
CA LEU A 393 -1.86 -1.77 -17.96
C LEU A 393 -3.08 -2.71 -18.14
N GLY A 394 -3.57 -3.34 -17.05
CA GLY A 394 -4.86 -4.03 -16.99
C GLY A 394 -4.80 -5.55 -16.92
N ARG A 395 -3.61 -6.18 -17.08
CA ARG A 395 -3.46 -7.65 -17.06
C ARG A 395 -2.76 -8.19 -15.82
N GLU A 396 -2.13 -7.33 -15.04
CA GLU A 396 -1.32 -7.71 -13.89
C GLU A 396 -2.02 -7.36 -12.58
N LEU A 397 -1.69 -6.23 -11.98
CA LEU A 397 -2.22 -5.81 -10.69
C LEU A 397 -3.54 -5.03 -10.83
N ASP A 398 -4.39 -5.15 -9.84
CA ASP A 398 -5.53 -4.23 -9.68
C ASP A 398 -5.04 -2.87 -9.20
N SER A 399 -4.04 -2.86 -8.32
CA SER A 399 -3.33 -1.68 -7.83
C SER A 399 -2.09 -2.10 -7.05
N ALA A 400 -1.48 -1.13 -6.36
CA ALA A 400 -0.32 -1.33 -5.51
C ALA A 400 -0.51 -0.70 -4.12
N MET A 401 0.38 -1.07 -3.18
CA MET A 401 0.56 -0.37 -1.92
C MET A 401 1.03 1.05 -2.23
N ASN A 402 0.25 2.07 -1.79
CA ASN A 402 0.43 3.47 -2.20
C ASN A 402 1.48 4.18 -1.34
N TYR A 403 2.73 3.76 -1.46
CA TYR A 403 3.87 4.43 -0.80
C TYR A 403 4.01 5.90 -1.21
N PRO A 404 3.78 6.30 -2.49
CA PRO A 404 3.80 7.71 -2.86
C PRO A 404 2.80 8.58 -2.08
N PHE A 405 1.60 8.06 -1.76
CA PHE A 405 0.67 8.73 -0.86
C PHE A 405 1.25 8.88 0.55
N ARG A 406 1.82 7.80 1.11
CA ARG A 406 2.46 7.79 2.42
C ARG A 406 3.55 8.85 2.52
N ASP A 407 4.44 8.89 1.54
CA ASP A 407 5.58 9.81 1.51
C ASP A 407 5.14 11.27 1.36
N ALA A 408 4.12 11.53 0.55
CA ALA A 408 3.52 12.85 0.44
C ALA A 408 2.87 13.30 1.75
N ALA A 409 2.09 12.41 2.40
CA ALA A 409 1.37 12.72 3.63
C ALA A 409 2.32 12.93 4.82
N LEU A 410 3.22 11.98 5.08
CA LEU A 410 4.17 12.07 6.19
C LEU A 410 5.22 13.15 5.95
N GLY A 411 5.75 13.25 4.74
CA GLY A 411 6.70 14.30 4.37
C GLY A 411 6.12 15.70 4.58
N PHE A 412 4.84 15.91 4.23
CA PHE A 412 4.13 17.15 4.51
C PHE A 412 3.97 17.38 6.02
N LEU A 413 3.43 16.43 6.77
CA LEU A 413 3.17 16.59 8.21
C LEU A 413 4.43 16.82 9.03
N LEU A 414 5.55 16.22 8.63
CA LEU A 414 6.86 16.39 9.28
C LEU A 414 7.62 17.64 8.81
N GLY A 415 7.15 18.32 7.77
CA GLY A 415 7.79 19.51 7.23
C GLY A 415 8.95 19.23 6.28
N HIS A 416 9.13 17.97 5.83
CA HIS A 416 10.18 17.58 4.90
C HIS A 416 9.89 18.05 3.48
N VAL A 417 8.60 18.16 3.12
CA VAL A 417 8.15 18.71 1.83
C VAL A 417 7.13 19.81 2.05
N SER A 418 7.05 20.77 1.12
CA SER A 418 6.01 21.80 1.13
C SER A 418 4.64 21.22 0.79
N ALA A 419 3.57 21.91 1.15
CA ALA A 419 2.21 21.53 0.74
C ALA A 419 2.08 21.47 -0.79
N GLY A 420 2.74 22.39 -1.51
CA GLY A 420 2.78 22.40 -2.97
C GLY A 420 3.42 21.12 -3.54
N ALA A 421 4.58 20.72 -3.02
CA ALA A 421 5.25 19.50 -3.47
C ALA A 421 4.45 18.23 -3.15
N ALA A 422 3.80 18.17 -1.98
CA ALA A 422 2.90 17.06 -1.63
C ALA A 422 1.69 17.02 -2.56
N ALA A 423 1.04 18.18 -2.82
CA ALA A 423 -0.09 18.27 -3.74
C ALA A 423 0.29 17.81 -5.16
N GLU A 424 1.43 18.27 -5.68
CA GLU A 424 1.93 17.85 -7.01
C GLU A 424 2.17 16.34 -7.10
N SER A 425 2.71 15.71 -6.04
CA SER A 425 2.89 14.24 -5.98
C SER A 425 1.54 13.53 -6.05
N LEU A 426 0.55 13.97 -5.29
CA LEU A 426 -0.80 13.41 -5.28
C LEU A 426 -1.53 13.62 -6.61
N VAL A 427 -1.34 14.77 -7.27
CA VAL A 427 -1.89 15.04 -8.61
C VAL A 427 -1.27 14.11 -9.64
N SER A 428 0.06 13.91 -9.61
CA SER A 428 0.77 13.03 -10.55
C SER A 428 0.20 11.61 -10.49
N ILE A 429 0.02 11.04 -9.29
CA ILE A 429 -0.59 9.71 -9.13
C ILE A 429 -2.03 9.69 -9.68
N SER A 430 -2.83 10.74 -9.39
CA SER A 430 -4.22 10.82 -9.87
C SER A 430 -4.33 10.89 -11.39
N GLU A 431 -3.37 11.49 -12.07
CA GLU A 431 -3.35 11.60 -13.53
C GLU A 431 -2.79 10.33 -14.20
N ASN A 432 -1.81 9.69 -13.57
CA ASN A 432 -1.10 8.54 -14.14
C ASN A 432 -1.88 7.23 -13.97
N TYR A 433 -2.50 7.01 -12.81
CA TYR A 433 -3.19 5.75 -12.54
C TYR A 433 -4.50 5.63 -13.32
N PRO A 434 -4.83 4.44 -13.84
CA PRO A 434 -6.20 4.13 -14.23
C PRO A 434 -7.17 4.42 -13.08
N PRO A 435 -8.37 4.96 -13.33
CA PRO A 435 -9.32 5.29 -12.26
C PRO A 435 -9.64 4.12 -11.33
N GLU A 436 -9.72 2.90 -11.88
CA GLU A 436 -9.96 1.68 -11.11
C GLU A 436 -8.75 1.28 -10.26
N ALA A 437 -7.54 1.46 -10.75
CA ALA A 437 -6.33 1.22 -9.98
C ALA A 437 -6.16 2.28 -8.87
N GLN A 438 -6.48 3.53 -9.14
CA GLN A 438 -6.47 4.58 -8.13
C GLN A 438 -7.50 4.31 -7.02
N ALA A 439 -8.71 3.85 -7.38
CA ALA A 439 -9.74 3.48 -6.41
C ALA A 439 -9.33 2.30 -5.52
N ALA A 440 -8.50 1.40 -6.04
CA ALA A 440 -7.98 0.22 -5.32
C ALA A 440 -6.59 0.45 -4.69
N ALA A 441 -5.97 1.63 -4.84
CA ALA A 441 -4.66 1.93 -4.27
C ALA A 441 -4.70 1.84 -2.74
N LEU A 442 -3.80 1.04 -2.15
CA LEU A 442 -3.77 0.78 -0.72
C LEU A 442 -3.03 1.91 0.00
N ASN A 443 -3.76 2.87 0.55
CA ASN A 443 -3.20 4.01 1.27
C ASN A 443 -2.73 3.59 2.67
N LEU A 444 -1.45 3.25 2.80
CA LEU A 444 -0.83 2.93 4.09
C LEU A 444 -0.14 4.18 4.67
N LEU A 445 0.07 4.20 5.99
CA LEU A 445 0.92 5.17 6.69
C LEU A 445 2.04 4.47 7.46
N SER A 446 1.80 3.23 7.89
CA SER A 446 2.79 2.31 8.46
C SER A 446 2.49 0.88 8.01
N SER A 447 3.43 -0.03 8.24
CA SER A 447 3.29 -1.46 7.95
C SER A 447 4.27 -2.27 8.80
N HIS A 448 4.33 -3.58 8.59
CA HIS A 448 5.33 -4.46 9.21
C HIS A 448 6.77 -4.19 8.72
N ASP A 449 6.95 -3.48 7.57
CA ASP A 449 8.24 -3.09 7.01
C ASP A 449 8.60 -1.63 7.29
N ARG A 450 7.69 -0.89 7.92
CA ARG A 450 7.86 0.53 8.21
C ARG A 450 7.71 0.81 9.69
N PRO A 451 8.35 1.87 10.20
CA PRO A 451 8.14 2.33 11.56
C PRO A 451 6.68 2.58 11.89
N ARG A 452 6.31 2.39 13.15
CA ARG A 452 4.99 2.72 13.67
C ARG A 452 4.67 4.20 13.48
N LEU A 453 3.46 4.48 13.06
CA LEU A 453 3.01 5.83 12.74
C LEU A 453 3.22 6.82 13.89
N MET A 454 2.90 6.42 15.13
CA MET A 454 3.09 7.27 16.32
C MET A 454 4.56 7.68 16.51
N SER A 455 5.51 6.75 16.37
CA SER A 455 6.94 7.03 16.49
C SER A 455 7.43 8.00 15.41
N VAL A 456 6.97 7.82 14.18
CA VAL A 456 7.29 8.71 13.05
C VAL A 456 6.79 10.13 13.33
N LEU A 457 5.51 10.28 13.68
CA LEU A 457 4.88 11.59 13.87
C LEU A 457 5.39 12.34 15.11
N GLY A 458 5.91 11.61 16.09
CA GLY A 458 6.56 12.19 17.29
C GLY A 458 7.96 12.71 17.06
N GLY A 459 8.49 12.57 15.84
CA GLY A 459 9.83 13.08 15.50
C GLY A 459 10.96 12.18 16.03
N ALA A 460 10.68 10.88 16.29
CA ALA A 460 11.73 9.91 16.60
C ALA A 460 12.74 9.75 15.43
N LEU A 461 12.54 10.51 14.37
CA LEU A 461 13.22 10.44 13.10
C LEU A 461 13.91 11.75 12.73
N ASP A 462 15.20 11.84 13.01
CA ASP A 462 16.12 12.66 12.18
C ASP A 462 16.68 11.85 11.00
N HIS A 463 16.12 10.67 10.74
CA HIS A 463 16.62 9.75 9.72
C HIS A 463 15.65 9.70 8.53
N PRO A 464 16.15 9.83 7.28
CA PRO A 464 15.29 9.69 6.11
C PRO A 464 14.60 8.31 6.09
N ASP A 465 13.30 8.30 5.93
CA ASP A 465 12.46 7.11 5.98
C ASP A 465 12.75 6.06 4.87
N TRP A 466 13.52 6.46 3.85
CA TRP A 466 13.98 5.63 2.73
C TRP A 466 15.27 4.84 3.01
N GLN A 467 15.96 5.10 4.13
CA GLN A 467 17.12 4.29 4.53
C GLN A 467 16.69 3.21 5.53
N PRO A 468 17.29 2.01 5.47
CA PRO A 468 17.04 0.99 6.48
C PRO A 468 17.38 1.54 7.87
N TRP A 469 16.46 1.35 8.81
CA TRP A 469 16.71 1.68 10.20
C TRP A 469 17.75 0.72 10.76
N PRO A 470 18.65 1.21 11.62
CA PRO A 470 19.48 0.28 12.38
C PRO A 470 18.57 -0.67 13.15
N ASP A 471 18.83 -1.96 13.03
CA ASP A 471 18.11 -2.97 13.79
C ASP A 471 18.13 -2.66 15.29
N GLY A 472 17.04 -2.99 15.97
CA GLY A 472 16.99 -2.90 17.41
C GLY A 472 16.75 -1.52 18.00
N VAL A 473 16.19 -0.56 17.23
CA VAL A 473 15.79 0.76 17.75
C VAL A 473 14.33 0.73 18.21
N PRO A 474 14.04 0.81 19.52
CA PRO A 474 12.67 0.65 20.03
C PRO A 474 11.75 1.83 19.68
N GLY A 475 12.27 3.05 19.47
CA GLY A 475 11.51 4.22 19.03
C GLY A 475 10.46 4.72 20.02
N ARG A 476 10.68 4.51 21.31
CA ARG A 476 9.81 5.01 22.38
C ARG A 476 9.90 6.53 22.44
N LEU A 477 8.74 7.20 22.41
CA LEU A 477 8.67 8.64 22.46
C LEU A 477 8.77 9.17 23.89
N PRO A 478 9.54 10.26 24.14
CA PRO A 478 9.41 11.04 25.34
C PRO A 478 7.98 11.55 25.51
N HIS A 479 7.53 11.70 26.78
CA HIS A 479 6.13 12.08 27.05
C HIS A 479 5.69 13.38 26.38
N GLY A 480 6.58 14.38 26.25
CA GLY A 480 6.30 15.64 25.55
C GLY A 480 6.09 15.49 24.05
N ASP A 481 6.81 14.57 23.43
CA ASP A 481 6.76 14.36 21.98
C ASP A 481 5.52 13.54 21.58
N ARG A 482 5.00 12.72 22.49
CA ARG A 482 3.75 11.98 22.29
C ARG A 482 2.55 12.91 22.09
N GLY A 483 2.48 14.05 22.77
CA GLY A 483 1.42 15.05 22.57
C GLY A 483 1.43 15.65 21.17
N LEU A 484 2.61 15.95 20.65
CA LEU A 484 2.78 16.41 19.26
C LEU A 484 2.41 15.31 18.27
N ALA A 485 2.84 14.07 18.54
CA ALA A 485 2.51 12.92 17.73
C ALA A 485 0.99 12.71 17.60
N LEU A 486 0.24 12.83 18.70
CA LEU A 486 -1.23 12.72 18.70
C LEU A 486 -1.91 13.80 17.84
N GLY A 487 -1.42 15.06 17.93
CA GLY A 487 -1.94 16.13 17.07
C GLY A 487 -1.70 15.85 15.57
N ARG A 488 -0.51 15.37 15.22
CA ARG A 488 -0.18 14.97 13.85
C ARG A 488 -0.92 13.69 13.41
N LEU A 489 -1.15 12.76 14.33
CA LEU A 489 -1.86 11.51 14.06
C LEU A 489 -3.30 11.79 13.60
N TRP A 490 -3.99 12.74 14.25
CA TRP A 490 -5.31 13.18 13.82
C TRP A 490 -5.31 13.60 12.34
N LEU A 491 -4.34 14.44 11.95
CA LEU A 491 -4.23 14.92 10.57
C LEU A 491 -3.89 13.79 9.60
N ALA A 492 -2.97 12.89 9.98
CA ALA A 492 -2.55 11.76 9.17
C ALA A 492 -3.73 10.81 8.89
N VAL A 493 -4.50 10.46 9.93
CA VAL A 493 -5.68 9.58 9.80
C VAL A 493 -6.76 10.23 8.95
N LEU A 494 -7.00 11.54 9.11
CA LEU A 494 -7.95 12.25 8.25
C LEU A 494 -7.48 12.24 6.78
N MET A 495 -6.19 12.47 6.53
CA MET A 495 -5.63 12.38 5.18
C MET A 495 -5.85 10.99 4.59
N GLN A 496 -5.53 9.95 5.33
CA GLN A 496 -5.67 8.55 4.90
C GLN A 496 -7.13 8.18 4.59
N MET A 497 -8.06 8.55 5.47
CA MET A 497 -9.47 8.15 5.35
C MET A 497 -10.24 9.01 4.33
N ALA A 498 -9.85 10.25 4.12
CA ALA A 498 -10.57 11.18 3.25
C ALA A 498 -9.97 11.29 1.84
N TYR A 499 -8.75 10.77 1.60
CA TYR A 499 -8.18 10.72 0.26
C TYR A 499 -8.75 9.55 -0.57
N LEU A 500 -8.54 9.58 -1.90
CA LEU A 500 -8.97 8.52 -2.81
C LEU A 500 -8.06 7.30 -2.68
N GLY A 501 -8.63 6.10 -2.70
CA GLY A 501 -7.96 4.82 -2.46
C GLY A 501 -8.55 4.11 -1.25
N VAL A 502 -7.95 3.01 -0.86
CA VAL A 502 -8.38 2.16 0.25
C VAL A 502 -7.44 2.36 1.44
N PRO A 503 -7.91 2.94 2.55
CA PRO A 503 -7.10 3.09 3.75
C PRO A 503 -6.65 1.74 4.32
N SER A 504 -5.39 1.64 4.75
CA SER A 504 -4.83 0.48 5.44
C SER A 504 -4.35 0.88 6.82
N VAL A 505 -4.98 0.36 7.85
CA VAL A 505 -4.59 0.53 9.25
C VAL A 505 -3.71 -0.66 9.63
N TYR A 506 -2.48 -0.42 10.05
CA TYR A 506 -1.63 -1.47 10.59
C TYR A 506 -2.00 -1.72 12.05
N TYR A 507 -2.15 -3.00 12.45
CA TYR A 507 -2.64 -3.37 13.78
C TYR A 507 -1.95 -2.61 14.90
N GLY A 508 -2.74 -2.03 15.80
CA GLY A 508 -2.26 -1.27 16.93
C GLY A 508 -1.94 0.21 16.66
N ASP A 509 -1.95 0.67 15.40
CA ASP A 509 -1.82 2.11 15.13
C ASP A 509 -3.03 2.87 15.67
N GLU A 510 -4.21 2.25 15.66
CA GLU A 510 -5.44 2.80 16.25
C GLU A 510 -5.37 2.95 17.78
N LEU A 511 -4.37 2.35 18.42
CA LEU A 511 -4.06 2.49 19.84
C LEU A 511 -2.81 3.32 20.10
N GLY A 512 -2.20 3.89 19.04
CA GLY A 512 -0.98 4.68 19.16
C GLY A 512 0.24 3.85 19.57
N MET A 513 0.38 2.63 19.09
CA MET A 513 1.58 1.81 19.29
C MET A 513 2.82 2.49 18.73
N GLU A 514 3.92 2.33 19.45
CA GLU A 514 5.24 2.85 19.12
C GLU A 514 6.20 1.71 18.74
N GLY A 515 7.15 1.98 17.87
CA GLY A 515 8.21 1.08 17.43
C GLY A 515 8.84 1.59 16.13
N LEU A 516 10.16 1.53 16.01
CA LEU A 516 10.86 1.97 14.81
C LEU A 516 11.22 0.79 13.91
N SER A 517 12.33 0.15 14.18
CA SER A 517 12.80 -0.94 13.35
C SER A 517 12.29 -2.30 13.80
N ASP A 518 12.38 -3.30 12.94
CA ASP A 518 12.21 -4.70 13.30
C ASP A 518 13.19 -5.08 14.44
N PRO A 519 12.72 -5.75 15.52
CA PRO A 519 11.38 -6.32 15.70
C PRO A 519 10.36 -5.41 16.40
N TYR A 520 10.70 -4.18 16.77
CA TYR A 520 9.85 -3.33 17.64
C TYR A 520 8.61 -2.79 16.92
N ASN A 521 8.67 -2.54 15.59
CA ASN A 521 7.50 -2.19 14.80
C ASN A 521 6.49 -3.35 14.68
N ARG A 522 6.92 -4.59 15.03
CA ARG A 522 6.13 -5.82 15.07
C ARG A 522 5.83 -6.26 16.51
N GLY A 523 5.71 -5.32 17.45
CA GLY A 523 5.35 -5.58 18.85
C GLY A 523 3.98 -6.26 18.98
N PRO A 524 3.74 -6.99 20.10
CA PRO A 524 2.44 -7.62 20.35
C PRO A 524 1.35 -6.58 20.57
N PHE A 525 0.13 -6.87 20.09
CA PHE A 525 -1.01 -5.97 20.23
C PHE A 525 -1.33 -5.75 21.72
N PRO A 526 -1.54 -4.50 22.17
CA PRO A 526 -1.68 -4.16 23.59
C PRO A 526 -3.10 -4.42 24.09
N TRP A 527 -3.48 -5.67 24.25
CA TRP A 527 -4.77 -6.05 24.84
C TRP A 527 -4.90 -5.54 26.27
N ALA A 528 -6.06 -4.97 26.63
CA ALA A 528 -6.35 -4.58 27.99
C ALA A 528 -6.40 -5.79 28.92
N SER A 529 -5.96 -5.61 30.17
CA SER A 529 -6.04 -6.67 31.18
C SER A 529 -7.51 -7.08 31.41
N GLY A 530 -7.87 -8.30 31.04
CA GLY A 530 -9.21 -8.85 31.17
C GLY A 530 -9.92 -9.22 29.88
N ASP A 531 -9.58 -8.63 28.73
CA ASP A 531 -10.20 -8.96 27.44
C ASP A 531 -9.45 -10.08 26.69
N GLY A 532 -8.27 -10.43 27.13
CA GLY A 532 -7.39 -11.38 26.46
C GLY A 532 -7.55 -12.81 26.89
N GLY A 533 -8.74 -13.32 27.07
CA GLY A 533 -8.93 -14.74 27.37
C GLY A 533 -8.04 -15.25 28.52
N GLN A 534 -8.43 -16.28 29.13
CA GLN A 534 -8.02 -16.86 30.40
C GLN A 534 -6.52 -17.06 30.68
N HIS A 535 -5.57 -16.69 29.82
CA HIS A 535 -4.16 -17.05 29.93
C HIS A 535 -3.20 -16.01 29.38
N GLY A 536 -3.69 -14.88 29.00
CA GLY A 536 -2.84 -13.74 28.76
C GLY A 536 -2.93 -12.85 29.97
N GLU A 537 -1.92 -12.81 30.75
CA GLU A 537 -1.43 -11.59 31.26
C GLU A 537 -0.99 -10.75 30.05
N ALA A 538 -1.94 -10.45 29.18
CA ALA A 538 -1.81 -9.44 28.14
C ALA A 538 -1.89 -8.11 28.87
N VAL A 539 -0.84 -7.75 29.54
CA VAL A 539 -0.64 -6.44 30.12
C VAL A 539 -0.06 -5.57 29.00
N GLY A 540 -0.87 -5.35 27.97
CA GLY A 540 -0.75 -4.12 27.25
C GLY A 540 -1.23 -3.05 28.21
N HIS A 541 -0.37 -2.23 28.75
CA HIS A 541 -0.80 -0.98 29.32
C HIS A 541 -1.43 -0.20 28.19
N VAL A 542 -2.75 -0.19 28.10
CA VAL A 542 -3.47 0.85 27.37
C VAL A 542 -3.04 2.14 28.07
N VAL A 543 -2.13 2.86 27.45
CA VAL A 543 -1.63 4.12 27.98
C VAL A 543 -2.81 5.09 28.02
N ALA A 544 -2.91 5.93 29.01
CA ALA A 544 -3.92 6.99 29.05
C ALA A 544 -3.82 7.80 27.73
N GLY A 545 -4.87 7.79 26.92
CA GLY A 545 -4.88 8.35 25.56
C GLY A 545 -5.13 7.33 24.44
N ASP A 546 -4.88 6.03 24.65
CA ASP A 546 -5.07 5.03 23.61
C ASP A 546 -6.55 4.82 23.27
N ALA A 547 -7.44 4.96 24.23
CA ALA A 547 -8.88 4.97 24.02
C ALA A 547 -9.34 6.17 23.15
N ASP A 548 -8.66 7.31 23.27
CA ASP A 548 -8.92 8.49 22.46
C ASP A 548 -8.46 8.27 21.01
N CYS A 549 -7.30 7.62 20.80
CA CYS A 549 -6.86 7.21 19.48
C CYS A 549 -7.88 6.29 18.81
N GLN A 550 -8.34 5.25 19.51
CA GLN A 550 -9.34 4.33 18.96
C GLN A 550 -10.66 5.05 18.61
N THR A 551 -11.11 5.96 19.47
CA THR A 551 -12.30 6.77 19.22
C THR A 551 -12.11 7.67 18.01
N MET A 552 -10.94 8.28 17.86
CA MET A 552 -10.58 9.09 16.71
C MET A 552 -10.64 8.28 15.40
N TYR A 553 -9.98 7.13 15.35
CA TYR A 553 -10.03 6.26 14.17
C TYR A 553 -11.47 5.87 13.83
N ARG A 554 -12.26 5.45 14.81
CA ARG A 554 -13.67 5.10 14.61
C ARG A 554 -14.48 6.26 14.02
N ASN A 555 -14.33 7.46 14.55
CA ASN A 555 -15.06 8.65 14.06
C ASN A 555 -14.69 9.00 12.63
N VAL A 556 -13.40 8.97 12.27
CA VAL A 556 -12.97 9.29 10.89
C VAL A 556 -13.34 8.16 9.91
N ILE A 557 -13.33 6.91 10.35
CA ILE A 557 -13.87 5.79 9.58
C ILE A 557 -15.36 5.96 9.31
N GLN A 558 -16.15 6.32 10.32
CA GLN A 558 -17.58 6.61 10.17
C GLN A 558 -17.83 7.78 9.23
N LEU A 559 -17.03 8.85 9.31
CA LEU A 559 -17.10 9.95 8.35
C LEU A 559 -16.92 9.46 6.91
N ARG A 560 -15.87 8.66 6.64
CA ARG A 560 -15.63 8.09 5.31
C ARG A 560 -16.81 7.26 4.83
N GLN A 561 -17.35 6.40 5.68
CA GLN A 561 -18.47 5.51 5.32
C GLN A 561 -19.79 6.26 5.12
N SER A 562 -19.99 7.37 5.84
CA SER A 562 -21.21 8.20 5.72
C SER A 562 -21.24 9.09 4.49
N LEU A 563 -20.09 9.33 3.84
CA LEU A 563 -19.94 10.24 2.71
C LEU A 563 -19.49 9.47 1.45
N PRO A 564 -20.39 9.10 0.55
CA PRO A 564 -20.06 8.37 -0.69
C PRO A 564 -18.97 9.05 -1.51
N VAL A 565 -18.89 10.39 -1.50
CA VAL A 565 -17.84 11.15 -2.20
C VAL A 565 -16.43 10.87 -1.65
N LEU A 566 -16.28 10.36 -0.43
CA LEU A 566 -14.97 9.96 0.12
C LEU A 566 -14.56 8.55 -0.30
N THR A 567 -15.49 7.70 -0.70
CA THR A 567 -15.21 6.32 -1.12
C THR A 567 -15.16 6.15 -2.64
N SER A 568 -15.69 7.10 -3.41
CA SER A 568 -15.77 7.04 -4.87
C SER A 568 -15.45 8.40 -5.50
N GLY A 569 -15.48 8.48 -6.83
CA GLY A 569 -15.24 9.72 -7.57
C GLY A 569 -13.76 10.03 -7.79
N SER A 570 -13.40 11.31 -7.84
CA SER A 570 -12.03 11.77 -8.08
C SER A 570 -11.48 12.61 -6.91
N ALA A 571 -10.14 12.73 -6.87
CA ALA A 571 -9.43 13.59 -5.93
C ALA A 571 -8.56 14.58 -6.69
N HIS A 572 -8.57 15.86 -6.26
CA HIS A 572 -7.75 16.92 -6.84
C HIS A 572 -7.05 17.68 -5.72
N ALA A 573 -5.77 17.38 -5.52
CA ALA A 573 -4.96 18.01 -4.49
C ALA A 573 -4.51 19.42 -4.90
N PHE A 574 -4.38 20.31 -3.92
CA PHE A 574 -3.90 21.68 -4.08
C PHE A 574 -3.28 22.19 -2.78
N ALA A 575 -2.51 23.27 -2.85
CA ALA A 575 -1.90 23.92 -1.71
C ALA A 575 -2.30 25.40 -1.64
N PRO A 576 -3.17 25.80 -0.70
CA PRO A 576 -3.50 27.21 -0.50
C PRO A 576 -2.30 28.04 -0.03
N CYS A 577 -1.39 27.44 0.75
CA CYS A 577 -0.12 28.00 1.20
C CYS A 577 0.83 26.84 1.61
N ASP A 578 2.06 27.18 2.00
CA ASP A 578 3.11 26.17 2.31
C ASP A 578 2.79 25.22 3.47
N ASP A 579 1.94 25.64 4.40
CA ASP A 579 1.55 24.84 5.57
C ASP A 579 0.15 24.24 5.47
N VAL A 580 -0.58 24.48 4.38
CA VAL A 580 -1.92 23.91 4.20
C VAL A 580 -1.96 23.08 2.92
N LEU A 581 -2.23 21.80 3.10
CA LEU A 581 -2.57 20.88 2.02
C LEU A 581 -4.08 20.69 1.97
N GLY A 582 -4.64 20.78 0.78
CA GLY A 582 -6.05 20.55 0.54
C GLY A 582 -6.30 19.62 -0.62
N TRP A 583 -7.49 19.03 -0.66
CA TRP A 583 -7.96 18.29 -1.84
C TRP A 583 -9.47 18.33 -1.95
N TRP A 584 -9.91 18.42 -3.19
CA TRP A 584 -11.31 18.22 -3.54
C TRP A 584 -11.61 16.75 -3.74
N ARG A 585 -12.75 16.30 -3.22
CA ARG A 585 -13.40 15.05 -3.58
C ARG A 585 -14.63 15.40 -4.40
N LEU A 586 -14.68 14.88 -5.63
CA LEU A 586 -15.75 15.15 -6.57
C LEU A 586 -16.49 13.86 -6.93
N PRO A 587 -17.83 13.89 -7.05
CA PRO A 587 -18.61 12.71 -7.39
C PRO A 587 -18.27 12.20 -8.80
N ALA A 588 -18.42 10.88 -9.02
CA ALA A 588 -18.08 10.24 -10.29
C ALA A 588 -18.91 10.73 -11.49
N GLU A 589 -20.17 11.09 -11.27
CA GLU A 589 -21.14 11.47 -12.33
C GLU A 589 -21.42 12.98 -12.42
N GLY A 590 -20.61 13.81 -11.77
CA GLY A 590 -20.78 15.27 -11.82
C GLY A 590 -22.02 15.82 -11.12
N SER A 591 -22.89 14.96 -10.58
CA SER A 591 -24.04 15.29 -9.75
C SER A 591 -23.89 14.65 -8.37
N GLY A 592 -24.21 15.39 -7.33
CA GLY A 592 -24.09 14.96 -5.94
C GLY A 592 -23.19 15.86 -5.12
N ALA A 593 -23.02 15.50 -3.84
CA ALA A 593 -22.20 16.26 -2.92
C ALA A 593 -20.71 16.19 -3.32
N SER A 594 -20.00 17.32 -3.15
CA SER A 594 -18.54 17.38 -3.20
C SER A 594 -18.00 17.77 -1.84
N ALA A 595 -16.77 17.36 -1.53
CA ALA A 595 -16.12 17.71 -0.28
C ALA A 595 -14.76 18.36 -0.54
N CYS A 596 -14.42 19.36 0.27
CA CYS A 596 -13.08 19.93 0.33
C CYS A 596 -12.47 19.59 1.70
N VAL A 597 -11.34 18.93 1.70
CA VAL A 597 -10.58 18.59 2.90
C VAL A 597 -9.35 19.48 2.97
N LEU A 598 -9.08 20.05 4.13
CA LEU A 598 -7.96 20.96 4.38
C LEU A 598 -7.22 20.52 5.64
N VAL A 599 -5.90 20.56 5.61
CA VAL A 599 -5.02 20.17 6.72
C VAL A 599 -3.94 21.23 6.89
N ASN A 600 -3.88 21.84 8.08
CA ASN A 600 -2.83 22.78 8.48
C ASN A 600 -1.82 22.08 9.40
N ARG A 601 -0.57 21.95 8.95
CA ARG A 601 0.53 21.35 9.73
C ARG A 601 1.23 22.33 10.67
N SER A 602 0.94 23.63 10.58
CA SER A 602 1.66 24.64 11.36
C SER A 602 1.54 24.39 12.86
N LEU A 603 2.65 24.49 13.57
CA LEU A 603 2.74 24.40 15.03
C LEU A 603 2.61 25.77 15.73
N SER A 604 2.64 26.85 14.96
CA SER A 604 2.76 28.22 15.51
C SER A 604 1.72 29.20 14.99
N GLU A 605 1.06 28.91 13.86
CA GLU A 605 0.22 29.91 13.19
C GLU A 605 -1.12 29.35 12.72
N TRP A 606 -2.17 30.13 12.94
CA TRP A 606 -3.44 29.93 12.26
C TRP A 606 -3.29 30.27 10.79
N ARG A 607 -4.06 29.58 9.93
CA ARG A 607 -4.05 29.84 8.48
C ARG A 607 -5.45 30.17 7.99
N ASP A 608 -5.62 31.38 7.45
CA ASP A 608 -6.83 31.75 6.72
C ASP A 608 -6.77 31.14 5.31
N VAL A 609 -7.80 30.37 4.97
CA VAL A 609 -7.91 29.69 3.69
C VAL A 609 -9.19 30.11 2.99
N SER A 610 -9.10 30.28 1.67
CA SER A 610 -10.24 30.59 0.82
C SER A 610 -10.30 29.58 -0.32
N ILE A 611 -11.42 28.86 -0.43
CA ILE A 611 -11.67 27.84 -1.45
C ILE A 611 -12.81 28.27 -2.37
N GLU A 612 -12.95 27.63 -3.53
CA GLU A 612 -14.04 27.89 -4.46
C GLU A 612 -15.40 27.58 -3.80
N ASP A 613 -16.37 28.50 -3.95
CA ASP A 613 -17.76 28.24 -3.57
C ASP A 613 -18.46 27.58 -4.75
N ARG A 614 -18.87 26.35 -4.60
CA ARG A 614 -19.52 25.59 -5.68
C ARG A 614 -21.02 25.90 -5.84
N GLY A 615 -21.51 26.96 -5.21
CA GLY A 615 -22.89 27.46 -5.35
C GLY A 615 -23.95 26.63 -4.61
N MET A 616 -23.55 25.52 -3.97
CA MET A 616 -24.39 24.67 -3.15
C MET A 616 -24.36 25.11 -1.68
N ARG A 617 -25.11 24.44 -0.83
CA ARG A 617 -25.00 24.63 0.61
C ARG A 617 -23.65 24.16 1.08
N ALA A 618 -22.91 24.96 1.82
CA ALA A 618 -21.66 24.57 2.46
C ALA A 618 -21.91 24.26 3.93
N SER A 619 -21.48 23.08 4.37
CA SER A 619 -21.55 22.62 5.76
C SER A 619 -20.18 22.16 6.21
N GLU A 620 -19.75 22.61 7.39
CA GLU A 620 -18.54 22.11 8.03
C GLU A 620 -18.88 20.84 8.80
N LEU A 621 -18.16 19.75 8.53
CA LEU A 621 -18.33 18.47 9.20
C LEU A 621 -17.25 18.23 10.26
N ILE A 622 -16.02 18.70 9.99
CA ILE A 622 -14.88 18.66 10.91
C ILE A 622 -14.21 20.01 10.82
N GLY A 623 -13.87 20.58 11.98
CA GLY A 623 -13.16 21.83 12.08
C GLY A 623 -13.69 22.67 13.21
N ALA A 624 -13.20 23.87 13.36
CA ALA A 624 -13.59 24.77 14.45
C ALA A 624 -13.84 26.20 13.97
N ALA A 625 -14.00 26.41 12.65
CA ALA A 625 -14.04 27.74 12.12
C ALA A 625 -15.42 28.10 11.55
N GLU A 626 -15.87 29.34 11.78
CA GLU A 626 -16.99 29.87 11.06
C GLU A 626 -16.72 29.95 9.56
N LEU A 627 -17.53 29.25 8.75
CA LEU A 627 -17.52 29.39 7.31
C LEU A 627 -18.07 30.75 6.92
N ARG A 628 -17.31 31.54 6.16
CA ARG A 628 -17.74 32.83 5.59
C ARG A 628 -17.83 32.68 4.09
N ARG A 629 -19.04 32.88 3.55
CA ARG A 629 -19.31 32.85 2.10
C ARG A 629 -19.41 34.28 1.55
N GLY A 630 -18.74 34.51 0.42
CA GLY A 630 -18.78 35.78 -0.30
C GLY A 630 -17.95 35.74 -1.58
N ASP A 631 -18.33 36.50 -2.58
CA ASP A 631 -17.60 36.66 -3.85
C ASP A 631 -17.25 35.34 -4.56
N GLY A 632 -18.14 34.35 -4.50
CA GLY A 632 -17.93 33.03 -5.10
C GLY A 632 -16.87 32.17 -4.36
N ARG A 633 -16.58 32.49 -3.10
CA ARG A 633 -15.62 31.79 -2.27
C ARG A 633 -16.17 31.46 -0.89
N VAL A 634 -15.62 30.43 -0.30
CA VAL A 634 -15.79 30.03 1.11
C VAL A 634 -14.47 30.26 1.81
N SER A 635 -14.45 31.05 2.87
CA SER A 635 -13.26 31.33 3.68
C SER A 635 -13.44 30.79 5.08
N LEU A 636 -12.35 30.24 5.64
CA LEU A 636 -12.28 29.68 6.99
C LEU A 636 -10.87 29.83 7.56
N ALA A 637 -10.76 29.81 8.89
CA ALA A 637 -9.47 29.82 9.59
C ALA A 637 -9.16 28.44 10.15
N LEU A 638 -8.00 27.91 9.86
CA LEU A 638 -7.51 26.63 10.37
C LEU A 638 -6.58 26.85 11.56
N ALA A 639 -6.88 26.24 12.68
CA ALA A 639 -6.03 26.26 13.87
C ALA A 639 -4.67 25.59 13.63
N LEU A 640 -3.76 25.73 14.60
CA LEU A 640 -2.52 24.95 14.66
C LEU A 640 -2.83 23.46 14.68
N LEU A 641 -2.15 22.67 13.86
CA LEU A 641 -2.46 21.26 13.65
C LEU A 641 -3.96 21.02 13.41
N GLY A 642 -4.61 21.97 12.74
CA GLY A 642 -6.04 21.95 12.49
C GLY A 642 -6.39 21.39 11.12
N SER A 643 -7.63 20.98 11.00
CA SER A 643 -8.19 20.48 9.73
C SER A 643 -9.63 20.97 9.55
N ALA A 644 -10.12 20.88 8.32
CA ALA A 644 -11.52 21.10 8.02
C ALA A 644 -11.98 20.13 6.91
N VAL A 645 -13.22 19.67 7.04
CA VAL A 645 -13.95 18.97 5.98
C VAL A 645 -15.20 19.78 5.68
N VAL A 646 -15.24 20.40 4.51
CA VAL A 646 -16.35 21.22 4.05
C VAL A 646 -17.12 20.45 2.98
N LEU A 647 -18.39 20.15 3.25
CA LEU A 647 -19.29 19.47 2.33
C LEU A 647 -20.12 20.50 1.58
N PHE A 648 -20.20 20.34 0.27
CA PHE A 648 -21.04 21.12 -0.63
C PHE A 648 -22.13 20.21 -1.19
N ASP A 649 -23.38 20.44 -0.80
CA ASP A 649 -24.55 19.67 -1.23
C ASP A 649 -25.67 20.58 -1.73
N ASP A 650 -26.66 20.00 -2.40
CA ASP A 650 -27.84 20.70 -2.94
C ASP A 650 -28.96 20.85 -1.91
N GLY A 651 -28.76 20.44 -0.68
CA GLY A 651 -29.68 20.60 0.44
C GLY A 651 -30.75 19.52 0.56
N GLU A 652 -30.75 18.50 -0.29
CA GLU A 652 -31.63 17.33 -0.14
C GLU A 652 -30.89 16.26 0.69
N GLY A 653 -30.91 16.42 2.00
CA GLY A 653 -30.85 15.34 2.97
C GLY A 653 -29.53 14.60 3.18
N LEU A 654 -28.54 15.24 3.81
CA LEU A 654 -27.57 14.54 4.64
C LEU A 654 -27.61 15.13 6.06
N ALA A 655 -28.43 14.56 6.93
CA ALA A 655 -28.31 14.77 8.36
C ALA A 655 -27.14 13.91 8.89
N CYS A 656 -25.90 14.36 8.68
CA CYS A 656 -24.75 13.86 9.39
C CYS A 656 -24.58 14.65 10.66
N THR A 657 -25.06 14.15 11.78
CA THR A 657 -24.60 14.51 13.13
C THR A 657 -23.51 13.52 13.49
N LEU A 658 -22.25 13.95 13.44
CA LEU A 658 -21.11 13.24 14.06
C LEU A 658 -21.14 13.45 15.57
#